data_99d6de757e884e478d8754e84ad098a3
#
_entry.id   99d6de757e884e478d8754e84ad098a3
#
_cell.length_a   1.000
_cell.length_b   1.000
_cell.length_c   1.000
_cell.angle_alpha   90.00
_cell.angle_beta   90.00
_cell.angle_gamma   90.00
#
_symmetry.space_group_name_H-M   'P 1'
#
loop_
_entity.id
_entity.type
_entity.pdbx_description
1 polymer ?
#
loop_
_entity_poly.entity_id
_entity_poly.type
_entity_poly.pdbx_seq_one_letter_code
_entity_poly.pdbx_strand_id
1 'polypeptide(L)'
;MKDKILWLSLNKFEVHKMDRTIQMKYRPDKEEITLTIYIKLLDDEKTLEFSYENAEGLEIENVRLLDDSLWITDSEDGYIIVPVREGLLIPSNSGRTFIHTFETFSYEGCHMEMLGVVKNRSAILITWHDPYVIAEVKSTLNSSAVQAKQILSLSLDLRKTAKAFKITFLGNGDYITIARAYREEAKKKGWFKSWRQKIREVPDAAKLIGASNFKLWSCLDRRLDYRMNEKSVTVNWTFEEVTKIAEHLKKDLGIEKALFVIGGWIHRGYDNQHPDILPAAPECGWNERLAEASKRIKNLGYLFCLHNNYQDIYRDSPSWSEDLIMKSQDGQLVKGGFWAGGQAWLICSKMGLELAKRPQNLPKVKELFNPNAYFTDTTFAAGLYECYDPKHPLTKWDDMKYKQELCNYTISLFGVFGSECGREWAIPCSHFFEGLVGVSGRYFHTLDPESMGARVIPLFEMVYRDCIAIYGKYGYDYSRAAEYIIYHIVIGRPLHYHTWSRGLYWEKAPKDEPQGWPYDSSCFIRADNGWAEGLCMIDRFIKNTHEVLSPLHEITAETIVTKHEYLTPDFRVEHVVFGEDVNVVVNKASGEFGRIFGYKDYVYNSKIAGEVILPPYGFVIESPTFIAFHALSWNGVKYEKPVLFTIRSLDGKPVSESRITKNKSFSWIWRVKNKN
;
A
#
# COMPACT_ATOMS: atom_id res chain seq x y z
N MET A 1 22.98 9.62 37.52
CA MET A 1 24.04 8.88 36.81
C MET A 1 23.45 8.50 35.46
N LYS A 2 24.10 8.81 34.34
CA LYS A 2 23.66 8.27 33.02
C LYS A 2 23.98 6.77 33.09
N ASP A 3 22.94 5.93 33.00
CA ASP A 3 23.09 4.48 32.96
C ASP A 3 23.92 4.15 31.72
N LYS A 4 25.03 3.46 31.93
CA LYS A 4 26.00 3.14 30.89
C LYS A 4 25.51 1.88 30.21
N ILE A 5 24.97 2.02 28.97
CA ILE A 5 24.61 0.86 28.14
C ILE A 5 25.88 0.08 27.85
N LEU A 6 25.90 -1.20 28.22
CA LEU A 6 27.01 -2.10 27.97
C LEU A 6 26.60 -3.11 26.87
N TRP A 7 27.40 -3.19 25.81
CA TRP A 7 27.26 -4.23 24.79
C TRP A 7 28.11 -5.44 25.17
N LEU A 8 27.48 -6.59 25.26
CA LEU A 8 28.12 -7.86 25.57
C LEU A 8 28.01 -8.82 24.39
N SER A 9 29.12 -9.44 24.00
CA SER A 9 29.15 -10.42 22.93
C SER A 9 28.68 -11.79 23.45
N LEU A 10 27.71 -12.40 22.79
CA LEU A 10 27.14 -13.71 23.13
C LEU A 10 28.03 -14.82 22.54
N ASN A 11 29.26 -14.98 22.99
CA ASN A 11 30.25 -15.88 22.41
C ASN A 11 30.65 -17.07 23.30
N LYS A 12 30.13 -17.15 24.51
CA LYS A 12 30.41 -18.26 25.48
C LYS A 12 29.10 -18.78 26.05
N PHE A 13 28.74 -20.00 25.73
CA PHE A 13 27.53 -20.64 26.20
C PHE A 13 27.81 -22.00 26.86
N GLU A 14 27.07 -22.28 27.91
CA GLU A 14 26.82 -23.65 28.35
C GLU A 14 25.63 -24.18 27.55
N VAL A 15 25.82 -25.31 26.84
CA VAL A 15 24.79 -25.87 25.96
C VAL A 15 24.21 -27.13 26.56
N HIS A 16 22.90 -27.16 26.72
CA HIS A 16 22.13 -28.31 27.16
C HIS A 16 21.14 -28.76 26.09
N LYS A 17 21.21 -30.02 25.70
CA LYS A 17 20.24 -30.60 24.77
C LYS A 17 19.10 -31.25 25.56
N MET A 18 17.88 -30.88 25.26
CA MET A 18 16.65 -31.40 25.84
C MET A 18 15.69 -31.76 24.71
N ASP A 19 15.40 -33.04 24.50
CA ASP A 19 14.53 -33.55 23.44
C ASP A 19 14.63 -32.72 22.13
N ARG A 20 13.58 -31.93 21.81
CA ARG A 20 13.49 -31.02 20.60
C ARG A 20 14.01 -29.59 20.86
N THR A 21 14.66 -29.37 22.02
CA THR A 21 15.10 -27.99 22.41
C THR A 21 16.60 -28.03 22.75
N ILE A 22 17.29 -27.00 22.27
CA ILE A 22 18.64 -26.64 22.70
C ILE A 22 18.51 -25.44 23.63
N GLN A 23 19.00 -25.56 24.85
CA GLN A 23 19.14 -24.49 25.80
C GLN A 23 20.59 -24.01 25.82
N MET A 24 20.80 -22.71 25.65
CA MET A 24 22.10 -22.06 25.67
C MET A 24 22.10 -21.03 26.81
N LYS A 25 22.93 -21.27 27.85
CA LYS A 25 23.09 -20.35 28.97
C LYS A 25 24.36 -19.52 28.78
N TYR A 26 24.17 -18.22 28.70
CA TYR A 26 25.26 -17.26 28.60
C TYR A 26 25.54 -16.64 29.96
N ARG A 27 26.81 -16.63 30.37
CA ARG A 27 27.31 -15.96 31.58
C ARG A 27 28.60 -15.22 31.25
N PRO A 28 28.60 -13.90 31.23
CA PRO A 28 29.82 -13.11 31.01
C PRO A 28 30.77 -13.22 32.21
N ASP A 29 32.07 -13.24 31.93
CA ASP A 29 33.14 -13.52 32.90
C ASP A 29 33.23 -12.56 34.10
N LYS A 30 32.51 -11.45 34.13
CA LYS A 30 32.64 -10.41 35.17
C LYS A 30 31.32 -9.93 35.77
N GLU A 31 30.19 -10.47 35.38
CA GLU A 31 28.89 -9.95 35.83
C GLU A 31 27.93 -11.09 36.16
N GLU A 32 27.07 -10.92 37.15
CA GLU A 32 26.03 -11.86 37.53
C GLU A 32 24.85 -11.89 36.54
N ILE A 33 25.12 -11.59 35.28
CA ILE A 33 24.14 -11.59 34.21
C ILE A 33 23.96 -13.00 33.68
N THR A 34 22.76 -13.51 33.66
CA THR A 34 22.43 -14.79 32.99
C THR A 34 21.38 -14.53 31.92
N LEU A 35 21.72 -14.86 30.68
CA LEU A 35 20.78 -14.86 29.55
C LEU A 35 20.65 -16.32 29.08
N THR A 36 19.43 -16.81 29.00
CA THR A 36 19.17 -18.16 28.47
C THR A 36 18.47 -18.03 27.12
N ILE A 37 19.05 -18.62 26.08
CA ILE A 37 18.46 -18.72 24.74
C ILE A 37 17.95 -20.14 24.55
N TYR A 38 16.75 -20.26 24.04
CA TYR A 38 16.13 -21.54 23.65
C TYR A 38 16.00 -21.59 22.13
N ILE A 39 16.40 -22.73 21.55
CA ILE A 39 16.15 -23.03 20.12
C ILE A 39 15.32 -24.32 20.12
N LYS A 40 14.06 -24.22 19.75
CA LYS A 40 13.09 -25.29 19.76
C LYS A 40 12.67 -25.70 18.36
N LEU A 41 12.80 -26.95 18.00
CA LEU A 41 12.22 -27.52 16.80
C LEU A 41 10.71 -27.75 17.03
N LEU A 42 9.85 -27.09 16.25
CA LEU A 42 8.40 -27.23 16.37
C LEU A 42 7.90 -28.55 15.76
N ASP A 43 6.61 -28.84 15.97
CA ASP A 43 6.01 -30.12 15.56
C ASP A 43 5.91 -30.31 14.03
N ASP A 44 6.00 -29.24 13.27
CA ASP A 44 6.05 -29.28 11.80
C ASP A 44 7.42 -29.78 11.25
N GLU A 45 8.40 -30.03 12.11
CA GLU A 45 9.75 -30.54 11.81
C GLU A 45 10.58 -29.65 10.84
N LYS A 46 10.13 -28.45 10.56
CA LYS A 46 10.78 -27.47 9.66
C LYS A 46 10.91 -26.07 10.23
N THR A 47 10.30 -25.80 11.40
CA THR A 47 10.33 -24.49 12.04
C THR A 47 11.14 -24.55 13.33
N LEU A 48 12.14 -23.68 13.43
CA LEU A 48 12.87 -23.40 14.65
C LEU A 48 12.31 -22.14 15.30
N GLU A 49 11.92 -22.24 16.56
CA GLU A 49 11.57 -21.09 17.40
C GLU A 49 12.76 -20.71 18.26
N PHE A 50 13.17 -19.46 18.16
CA PHE A 50 14.20 -18.83 18.98
C PHE A 50 13.51 -17.96 20.02
N SER A 51 13.85 -18.16 21.30
CA SER A 51 13.38 -17.30 22.37
C SER A 51 14.48 -17.08 23.40
N TYR A 52 14.35 -16.02 24.21
CA TYR A 52 15.28 -15.79 25.29
C TYR A 52 14.57 -15.40 26.59
N GLU A 53 15.20 -15.74 27.70
CA GLU A 53 14.85 -15.34 29.05
C GLU A 53 16.05 -14.72 29.74
N ASN A 54 15.82 -13.63 30.46
CA ASN A 54 16.84 -12.96 31.27
C ASN A 54 16.61 -13.27 32.76
N ALA A 55 17.67 -13.18 33.54
CA ALA A 55 17.57 -13.32 34.99
C ALA A 55 16.65 -12.23 35.58
N GLU A 56 15.99 -12.58 36.68
CA GLU A 56 15.10 -11.67 37.41
C GLU A 56 15.87 -10.39 37.84
N GLY A 57 15.27 -9.21 37.61
CA GLY A 57 15.87 -7.92 37.96
C GLY A 57 16.86 -7.34 36.95
N LEU A 58 17.09 -8.02 35.83
CA LEU A 58 17.94 -7.52 34.74
C LEU A 58 17.11 -6.84 33.64
N GLU A 59 17.34 -5.57 33.38
CA GLU A 59 16.78 -4.86 32.23
C GLU A 59 17.70 -5.05 31.01
N ILE A 60 17.19 -5.73 29.98
CA ILE A 60 17.87 -5.85 28.70
C ILE A 60 17.17 -4.94 27.70
N GLU A 61 17.91 -3.97 27.19
CA GLU A 61 17.39 -3.03 26.21
C GLU A 61 17.23 -3.67 24.83
N ASN A 62 18.19 -4.53 24.43
CA ASN A 62 18.23 -5.17 23.13
C ASN A 62 18.98 -6.52 23.18
N VAL A 63 18.47 -7.52 22.48
CA VAL A 63 19.20 -8.75 22.15
C VAL A 63 19.29 -8.87 20.64
N ARG A 64 20.50 -8.76 20.08
CA ARG A 64 20.77 -8.93 18.65
C ARG A 64 21.07 -10.39 18.35
N LEU A 65 20.32 -10.97 17.43
CA LEU A 65 20.45 -12.34 16.98
C LEU A 65 20.55 -12.42 15.45
N LEU A 66 21.02 -13.55 14.95
CA LEU A 66 21.25 -13.84 13.53
C LEU A 66 22.35 -12.98 12.87
N ASP A 67 23.10 -12.20 13.63
CA ASP A 67 24.19 -11.39 13.07
C ASP A 67 25.22 -12.31 12.40
N ASP A 68 25.46 -12.07 11.10
CA ASP A 68 26.34 -12.88 10.24
C ASP A 68 26.02 -14.40 10.17
N SER A 69 24.79 -14.80 10.50
CA SER A 69 24.38 -16.21 10.48
C SER A 69 23.74 -16.65 9.18
N LEU A 70 22.91 -15.83 8.58
CA LEU A 70 22.23 -16.08 7.32
C LEU A 70 22.79 -15.13 6.26
N TRP A 71 23.84 -15.55 5.57
CA TRP A 71 24.53 -14.75 4.60
C TRP A 71 24.54 -15.35 3.19
N ILE A 72 24.56 -14.48 2.17
CA ILE A 72 24.61 -14.83 0.77
C ILE A 72 25.74 -14.02 0.13
N THR A 73 26.59 -14.68 -0.65
CA THR A 73 27.64 -13.99 -1.44
C THR A 73 27.13 -13.56 -2.80
N ASP A 74 27.81 -12.61 -3.44
CA ASP A 74 27.55 -12.15 -4.80
C ASP A 74 27.75 -13.24 -5.88
N SER A 75 28.46 -14.33 -5.56
CA SER A 75 28.65 -15.50 -6.42
C SER A 75 27.55 -16.57 -6.28
N GLU A 76 26.65 -16.39 -5.33
CA GLU A 76 25.51 -17.26 -5.10
C GLU A 76 24.23 -16.61 -5.66
N ASP A 77 23.34 -17.41 -6.25
CA ASP A 77 22.03 -16.94 -6.66
C ASP A 77 21.15 -16.79 -5.41
N GLY A 78 20.88 -15.53 -5.03
CA GLY A 78 20.11 -15.30 -3.83
C GLY A 78 19.75 -13.85 -3.57
N TYR A 79 18.84 -13.68 -2.61
CA TYR A 79 18.31 -12.39 -2.22
C TYR A 79 17.67 -12.43 -0.83
N ILE A 80 17.53 -11.25 -0.24
CA ILE A 80 16.70 -11.03 0.95
C ILE A 80 15.45 -10.25 0.53
N ILE A 81 14.28 -10.62 1.05
CA ILE A 81 13.04 -9.86 0.91
C ILE A 81 12.65 -9.18 2.22
N VAL A 82 12.28 -7.90 2.10
CA VAL A 82 11.86 -7.05 3.21
C VAL A 82 10.48 -6.47 2.89
N PRO A 83 9.49 -6.58 3.78
CA PRO A 83 8.12 -6.18 3.50
C PRO A 83 7.89 -4.68 3.70
N VAL A 84 8.70 -3.85 3.03
CA VAL A 84 8.51 -2.40 3.03
C VAL A 84 7.53 -2.03 1.94
N ARG A 85 6.41 -1.43 2.30
CA ARG A 85 5.31 -1.10 1.39
C ARG A 85 4.82 -2.33 0.62
N GLU A 86 5.00 -2.37 -0.72
CA GLU A 86 4.69 -3.56 -1.54
C GLU A 86 5.55 -4.77 -1.18
N GLY A 87 6.79 -4.52 -0.92
CA GLY A 87 7.86 -5.47 -0.69
C GLY A 87 9.09 -5.17 -1.53
N LEU A 88 10.25 -5.33 -0.95
CA LEU A 88 11.54 -5.14 -1.59
C LEU A 88 12.30 -6.45 -1.67
N LEU A 89 12.80 -6.76 -2.86
CA LEU A 89 13.75 -7.84 -3.11
C LEU A 89 15.15 -7.22 -3.25
N ILE A 90 16.07 -7.58 -2.37
CA ILE A 90 17.45 -7.08 -2.32
C ILE A 90 18.37 -8.21 -2.79
N PRO A 91 18.94 -8.14 -4.01
CA PRO A 91 19.78 -9.21 -4.55
C PRO A 91 21.18 -9.20 -3.91
N SER A 92 21.79 -10.39 -3.79
CA SER A 92 23.15 -10.55 -3.24
C SER A 92 24.23 -9.92 -4.13
N ASN A 93 23.98 -9.82 -5.42
CA ASN A 93 24.90 -9.32 -6.46
C ASN A 93 24.60 -7.88 -6.90
N SER A 94 24.01 -7.06 -6.01
CA SER A 94 23.63 -5.68 -6.33
C SER A 94 24.83 -4.75 -6.61
N GLY A 95 26.03 -5.13 -6.19
CA GLY A 95 27.20 -4.27 -6.26
C GLY A 95 27.17 -3.09 -5.27
N ARG A 96 26.21 -3.07 -4.33
CA ARG A 96 26.00 -1.98 -3.37
C ARG A 96 26.44 -2.40 -1.98
N THR A 97 27.05 -1.48 -1.24
CA THR A 97 27.36 -1.63 0.18
C THR A 97 26.48 -0.71 0.99
N PHE A 98 25.79 -1.28 2.01
CA PHE A 98 24.87 -0.52 2.86
C PHE A 98 24.66 -1.27 4.18
N ILE A 99 24.16 -0.52 5.17
CA ILE A 99 23.55 -1.05 6.39
C ILE A 99 22.23 -0.30 6.54
N HIS A 100 21.11 -1.02 6.61
CA HIS A 100 19.81 -0.41 6.77
C HIS A 100 18.95 -1.19 7.77
N THR A 101 18.25 -0.43 8.63
CA THR A 101 17.33 -0.99 9.64
C THR A 101 15.89 -0.75 9.26
N PHE A 102 15.04 -1.74 9.53
CA PHE A 102 13.61 -1.74 9.23
C PHE A 102 12.85 -2.04 10.52
N GLU A 103 12.34 -1.00 11.15
CA GLU A 103 11.55 -1.13 12.36
C GLU A 103 10.15 -1.65 12.03
N THR A 104 9.64 -2.59 12.82
CA THR A 104 8.31 -3.18 12.63
C THR A 104 7.23 -2.10 12.75
N PHE A 105 6.38 -2.02 11.72
CA PHE A 105 5.26 -1.09 11.58
C PHE A 105 5.63 0.39 11.58
N SER A 106 6.89 0.77 11.38
CA SER A 106 7.26 2.16 11.13
C SER A 106 6.89 2.61 9.71
N TYR A 107 7.00 3.91 9.40
CA TYR A 107 6.54 4.49 8.13
C TYR A 107 7.15 3.81 6.89
N GLU A 108 8.45 3.60 6.87
CA GLU A 108 9.20 2.87 5.82
C GLU A 108 9.99 1.70 6.40
N GLY A 109 9.44 1.04 7.41
CA GLY A 109 9.95 -0.20 7.97
C GLY A 109 9.17 -1.42 7.48
N CYS A 110 9.17 -2.48 8.26
CA CYS A 110 8.41 -3.70 7.94
C CYS A 110 6.90 -3.48 8.08
N HIS A 111 6.16 -3.59 6.98
CA HIS A 111 4.68 -3.50 6.97
C HIS A 111 4.02 -4.81 7.37
N MET A 112 4.80 -5.91 7.37
CA MET A 112 4.45 -7.24 7.84
C MET A 112 5.55 -7.75 8.77
N GLU A 113 5.22 -8.63 9.70
CA GLU A 113 6.16 -9.17 10.70
C GLU A 113 6.95 -10.34 10.12
N MET A 114 7.74 -10.09 9.06
CA MET A 114 8.51 -11.12 8.38
C MET A 114 9.77 -10.59 7.69
N LEU A 115 10.70 -11.48 7.41
CA LEU A 115 11.73 -11.40 6.38
C LEU A 115 11.75 -12.71 5.60
N GLY A 116 12.27 -12.65 4.37
CA GLY A 116 12.54 -13.85 3.59
C GLY A 116 13.98 -13.91 3.11
N VAL A 117 14.51 -15.11 3.01
CA VAL A 117 15.86 -15.36 2.44
C VAL A 117 15.73 -16.45 1.39
N VAL A 118 16.28 -16.20 0.22
CA VAL A 118 16.45 -17.24 -0.79
C VAL A 118 17.93 -17.34 -1.14
N LYS A 119 18.48 -18.55 -1.08
CA LYS A 119 19.86 -18.85 -1.40
C LYS A 119 19.90 -20.12 -2.24
N ASN A 120 20.40 -20.02 -3.47
CA ASN A 120 20.48 -21.16 -4.41
C ASN A 120 19.16 -21.94 -4.49
N ARG A 121 18.03 -21.20 -4.62
CA ARG A 121 16.65 -21.72 -4.65
C ARG A 121 16.16 -22.36 -3.36
N SER A 122 16.90 -22.30 -2.27
CA SER A 122 16.42 -22.69 -0.94
C SER A 122 15.82 -21.49 -0.25
N ALA A 123 14.54 -21.62 0.15
CA ALA A 123 13.76 -20.52 0.72
C ALA A 123 13.62 -20.68 2.25
N ILE A 124 13.78 -19.59 2.96
CA ILE A 124 13.60 -19.48 4.41
C ILE A 124 12.67 -18.32 4.69
N LEU A 125 11.69 -18.54 5.58
CA LEU A 125 10.83 -17.52 6.15
C LEU A 125 11.22 -17.26 7.59
N ILE A 126 11.46 -16.01 7.93
CA ILE A 126 11.69 -15.51 9.30
C ILE A 126 10.45 -14.73 9.72
N THR A 127 9.89 -15.02 10.89
CA THR A 127 8.70 -14.35 11.41
C THR A 127 8.82 -14.04 12.90
N TRP A 128 8.15 -12.97 13.30
CA TRP A 128 7.98 -12.57 14.70
C TRP A 128 6.55 -12.11 14.95
N HIS A 129 6.22 -11.80 16.19
CA HIS A 129 4.92 -11.23 16.54
C HIS A 129 5.10 -10.20 17.65
N ASP A 130 5.83 -9.12 17.33
CA ASP A 130 6.06 -8.03 18.28
C ASP A 130 6.50 -6.75 17.55
N PRO A 131 5.87 -5.58 17.81
CA PRO A 131 6.23 -4.31 17.17
C PRO A 131 7.58 -3.72 17.64
N TYR A 132 8.24 -4.35 18.60
CA TYR A 132 9.58 -3.95 19.07
C TYR A 132 10.72 -4.73 18.42
N VAL A 133 10.44 -5.51 17.39
CA VAL A 133 11.49 -6.13 16.58
C VAL A 133 11.97 -5.13 15.53
N ILE A 134 13.29 -5.01 15.40
CA ILE A 134 13.94 -4.27 14.32
C ILE A 134 14.75 -5.24 13.49
N ALA A 135 14.49 -5.30 12.20
CA ALA A 135 15.30 -6.03 11.25
C ALA A 135 16.43 -5.13 10.71
N GLU A 136 17.63 -5.68 10.55
CA GLU A 136 18.72 -5.03 9.83
C GLU A 136 19.10 -5.88 8.62
N VAL A 137 19.30 -5.25 7.49
CA VAL A 137 19.92 -5.88 6.31
C VAL A 137 21.19 -5.10 6.00
N LYS A 138 22.29 -5.83 5.83
CA LYS A 138 23.58 -5.24 5.50
C LYS A 138 24.21 -5.95 4.29
N SER A 139 24.90 -5.17 3.48
CA SER A 139 25.74 -5.66 2.40
C SER A 139 27.12 -5.08 2.56
N THR A 140 28.14 -5.93 2.73
CA THR A 140 29.51 -5.56 3.02
C THR A 140 30.48 -6.22 2.06
N LEU A 141 31.67 -5.62 1.87
CA LEU A 141 32.77 -6.22 1.12
C LEU A 141 33.68 -6.98 2.08
N ASN A 142 33.90 -8.25 1.80
CA ASN A 142 34.94 -9.03 2.51
C ASN A 142 36.30 -8.78 1.83
N SER A 143 37.08 -7.87 2.41
CA SER A 143 38.39 -7.49 1.89
C SER A 143 39.51 -8.53 2.14
N SER A 144 39.26 -9.56 2.96
CA SER A 144 40.20 -10.60 3.26
C SER A 144 40.24 -11.77 2.23
N ALA A 145 39.32 -11.79 1.30
CA ALA A 145 39.32 -12.76 0.21
C ALA A 145 40.28 -12.33 -0.92
N VAL A 146 40.85 -13.32 -1.62
CA VAL A 146 41.74 -13.10 -2.79
C VAL A 146 41.00 -12.30 -3.91
N GLN A 147 39.67 -12.39 -3.94
CA GLN A 147 38.77 -11.48 -4.66
C GLN A 147 37.78 -10.94 -3.65
N ALA A 148 37.62 -9.60 -3.61
CA ALA A 148 36.62 -8.96 -2.77
C ALA A 148 35.21 -9.52 -3.09
N LYS A 149 34.60 -10.20 -2.10
CA LYS A 149 33.26 -10.74 -2.24
C LYS A 149 32.29 -9.84 -1.47
N GLN A 150 31.17 -9.54 -2.10
CA GLN A 150 30.04 -8.92 -1.44
C GLN A 150 29.31 -9.98 -0.61
N ILE A 151 28.95 -9.62 0.61
CA ILE A 151 28.17 -10.47 1.53
C ILE A 151 26.93 -9.71 1.92
N LEU A 152 25.77 -10.25 1.56
CA LEU A 152 24.45 -9.81 1.99
C LEU A 152 24.03 -10.64 3.20
N SER A 153 23.67 -10.00 4.31
CA SER A 153 23.26 -10.68 5.55
C SER A 153 22.18 -9.88 6.28
N LEU A 154 21.60 -10.47 7.29
CA LEU A 154 20.56 -9.86 8.13
C LEU A 154 20.81 -10.13 9.62
N SER A 155 20.18 -9.30 10.46
CA SER A 155 20.06 -9.52 11.89
C SER A 155 18.70 -9.06 12.42
N LEU A 156 18.33 -9.52 13.60
CA LEU A 156 17.15 -9.08 14.33
C LEU A 156 17.56 -8.52 15.69
N ASP A 157 17.08 -7.32 15.99
CA ASP A 157 17.15 -6.70 17.31
C ASP A 157 15.81 -6.93 18.02
N LEU A 158 15.84 -7.69 19.09
CA LEU A 158 14.68 -7.94 19.96
C LEU A 158 14.75 -6.97 21.14
N ARG A 159 13.78 -6.05 21.20
CA ARG A 159 13.73 -4.98 22.21
C ARG A 159 12.49 -5.12 23.10
N LYS A 160 12.58 -4.63 24.32
CA LYS A 160 11.44 -4.52 25.27
C LYS A 160 10.66 -5.84 25.40
N THR A 161 9.44 -5.89 24.84
CA THR A 161 8.55 -7.06 24.89
C THR A 161 8.94 -8.15 23.90
N ALA A 162 9.71 -7.84 22.87
CA ALA A 162 10.15 -8.81 21.87
C ALA A 162 11.11 -9.85 22.47
N LYS A 163 10.68 -11.10 22.56
CA LYS A 163 11.43 -12.19 23.19
C LYS A 163 11.64 -13.40 22.29
N ALA A 164 11.00 -13.42 21.11
CA ALA A 164 11.04 -14.60 20.25
C ALA A 164 10.87 -14.24 18.76
N PHE A 165 11.37 -15.13 17.92
CA PHE A 165 11.11 -15.17 16.48
C PHE A 165 11.20 -16.62 15.99
N LYS A 166 10.76 -16.87 14.75
CA LYS A 166 10.77 -18.19 14.13
C LYS A 166 11.52 -18.16 12.80
N ILE A 167 12.18 -19.28 12.50
CA ILE A 167 12.78 -19.56 11.19
C ILE A 167 12.14 -20.82 10.64
N THR A 168 11.46 -20.71 9.50
CA THR A 168 10.83 -21.85 8.81
C THR A 168 11.61 -22.17 7.53
N PHE A 169 12.11 -23.40 7.43
CA PHE A 169 12.80 -23.90 6.24
C PHE A 169 11.76 -24.42 5.24
N LEU A 170 11.65 -23.77 4.09
CA LEU A 170 10.62 -24.07 3.09
C LEU A 170 11.10 -25.00 1.96
N GLY A 171 12.41 -25.32 1.95
CA GLY A 171 13.00 -26.12 0.89
C GLY A 171 13.18 -25.36 -0.40
N ASN A 172 13.02 -26.04 -1.54
CA ASN A 172 13.14 -25.42 -2.86
C ASN A 172 11.99 -24.44 -3.09
N GLY A 173 12.29 -23.17 -3.36
CA GLY A 173 11.29 -22.13 -3.52
C GLY A 173 11.89 -20.75 -3.79
N ASP A 174 11.01 -19.78 -3.88
CA ASP A 174 11.25 -18.38 -4.14
C ASP A 174 10.42 -17.47 -3.20
N TYR A 175 10.36 -16.18 -3.49
CA TYR A 175 9.57 -15.23 -2.70
C TYR A 175 8.05 -15.53 -2.73
N ILE A 176 7.53 -16.20 -3.77
CA ILE A 176 6.11 -16.62 -3.81
C ILE A 176 5.88 -17.73 -2.78
N THR A 177 6.82 -18.68 -2.69
CA THR A 177 6.80 -19.73 -1.68
C THR A 177 6.82 -19.14 -0.28
N ILE A 178 7.67 -18.13 -0.06
CA ILE A 178 7.75 -17.39 1.21
C ILE A 178 6.44 -16.66 1.52
N ALA A 179 5.89 -15.93 0.55
CA ALA A 179 4.62 -15.20 0.71
C ALA A 179 3.45 -16.14 1.07
N ARG A 180 3.36 -17.30 0.41
CA ARG A 180 2.36 -18.33 0.75
C ARG A 180 2.51 -18.87 2.15
N ALA A 181 3.74 -19.16 2.56
CA ALA A 181 4.02 -19.63 3.91
C ALA A 181 3.66 -18.54 4.95
N TYR A 182 4.05 -17.30 4.68
CA TYR A 182 3.69 -16.18 5.55
C TYR A 182 2.19 -15.93 5.65
N ARG A 183 1.46 -16.09 4.56
CA ARG A 183 -0.01 -16.00 4.57
C ARG A 183 -0.65 -16.92 5.59
N GLU A 184 -0.14 -18.14 5.75
CA GLU A 184 -0.64 -19.09 6.78
C GLU A 184 -0.28 -18.62 8.19
N GLU A 185 0.90 -18.04 8.40
CA GLU A 185 1.27 -17.42 9.67
C GLU A 185 0.41 -16.19 9.99
N ALA A 186 0.11 -15.34 9.01
CA ALA A 186 -0.78 -14.19 9.16
C ALA A 186 -2.20 -14.60 9.60
N LYS A 187 -2.72 -15.71 9.10
CA LYS A 187 -3.99 -16.30 9.56
C LYS A 187 -3.93 -16.72 11.03
N LYS A 188 -2.85 -17.38 11.44
CA LYS A 188 -2.64 -17.79 12.85
C LYS A 188 -2.53 -16.59 13.79
N LYS A 189 -1.89 -15.51 13.34
CA LYS A 189 -1.76 -14.25 14.10
C LYS A 189 -3.06 -13.45 14.19
N GLY A 190 -4.09 -13.78 13.39
CA GLY A 190 -5.34 -13.02 13.32
C GLY A 190 -5.28 -11.78 12.44
N TRP A 191 -4.21 -11.60 11.65
CA TRP A 191 -4.07 -10.48 10.70
C TRP A 191 -4.82 -10.70 9.39
N PHE A 192 -5.49 -11.83 9.22
CA PHE A 192 -6.19 -12.19 7.99
C PHE A 192 -7.70 -12.11 8.16
N LYS A 193 -8.36 -11.36 7.29
CA LYS A 193 -9.82 -11.29 7.18
C LYS A 193 -10.20 -11.14 5.72
N SER A 194 -10.76 -12.17 5.13
CA SER A 194 -11.09 -12.21 3.70
C SER A 194 -12.19 -11.22 3.30
N TRP A 195 -12.28 -10.88 2.01
CA TRP A 195 -13.39 -10.11 1.45
C TRP A 195 -14.74 -10.69 1.81
N ARG A 196 -14.91 -12.00 1.71
CA ARG A 196 -16.17 -12.68 2.04
C ARG A 196 -16.59 -12.49 3.49
N GLN A 197 -15.63 -12.44 4.42
CA GLN A 197 -15.92 -12.14 5.82
C GLN A 197 -16.32 -10.68 6.00
N LYS A 198 -15.56 -9.75 5.41
CA LYS A 198 -15.84 -8.32 5.49
C LYS A 198 -17.17 -7.93 4.87
N ILE A 199 -17.51 -8.49 3.69
CA ILE A 199 -18.78 -8.23 3.00
C ILE A 199 -19.97 -8.75 3.80
N ARG A 200 -19.83 -9.88 4.51
CA ARG A 200 -20.90 -10.36 5.42
C ARG A 200 -21.18 -9.41 6.56
N GLU A 201 -20.14 -8.76 7.10
CA GLU A 201 -20.28 -7.80 8.19
C GLU A 201 -20.72 -6.41 7.69
N VAL A 202 -20.16 -5.98 6.57
CA VAL A 202 -20.41 -4.69 5.93
C VAL A 202 -20.71 -4.90 4.44
N PRO A 203 -21.99 -5.10 4.06
CA PRO A 203 -22.36 -5.40 2.67
C PRO A 203 -21.87 -4.37 1.65
N ASP A 204 -21.82 -3.10 2.00
CA ASP A 204 -21.31 -2.03 1.16
C ASP A 204 -19.82 -2.17 0.79
N ALA A 205 -19.04 -2.98 1.52
CA ALA A 205 -17.66 -3.30 1.16
C ALA A 205 -17.53 -3.98 -0.22
N ALA A 206 -18.57 -4.71 -0.66
CA ALA A 206 -18.62 -5.29 -2.00
C ALA A 206 -18.50 -4.24 -3.11
N LYS A 207 -18.92 -3.00 -2.86
CA LYS A 207 -18.81 -1.90 -3.82
C LYS A 207 -17.37 -1.50 -4.12
N LEU A 208 -16.40 -1.84 -3.25
CA LEU A 208 -14.97 -1.58 -3.50
C LEU A 208 -14.38 -2.49 -4.58
N ILE A 209 -14.99 -3.66 -4.82
CA ILE A 209 -14.49 -4.60 -5.84
C ILE A 209 -14.74 -4.00 -7.23
N GLY A 210 -13.67 -3.62 -7.91
CA GLY A 210 -13.71 -2.92 -9.20
C GLY A 210 -13.92 -1.40 -9.09
N ALA A 211 -14.06 -0.83 -7.90
CA ALA A 211 -14.20 0.61 -7.75
C ALA A 211 -12.86 1.34 -7.92
N SER A 212 -12.82 2.36 -8.77
CA SER A 212 -11.76 3.35 -8.73
C SER A 212 -11.97 4.32 -7.56
N ASN A 213 -10.87 4.81 -6.99
CA ASN A 213 -10.91 5.83 -5.94
C ASN A 213 -10.78 7.22 -6.57
N PHE A 214 -11.81 8.03 -6.41
CA PHE A 214 -11.83 9.43 -6.83
C PHE A 214 -11.75 10.32 -5.61
N LYS A 215 -10.58 10.93 -5.38
CA LYS A 215 -10.35 11.76 -4.20
C LYS A 215 -10.22 13.23 -4.57
N LEU A 216 -11.22 14.01 -4.23
CA LEU A 216 -11.13 15.48 -4.20
C LEU A 216 -10.47 15.86 -2.86
N TRP A 217 -9.18 15.90 -2.89
CA TRP A 217 -8.33 15.86 -1.71
C TRP A 217 -8.47 17.07 -0.80
N SER A 218 -8.78 18.27 -1.35
CA SER A 218 -8.96 19.48 -0.55
C SER A 218 -9.96 20.43 -1.19
N CYS A 219 -11.25 20.33 -0.83
CA CYS A 219 -12.27 21.28 -1.28
C CYS A 219 -11.93 22.70 -0.85
N LEU A 220 -11.67 22.89 0.45
CA LEU A 220 -11.10 24.12 1.00
C LEU A 220 -9.64 23.85 1.39
N ASP A 221 -8.71 24.55 0.72
CA ASP A 221 -7.29 24.58 1.05
C ASP A 221 -6.98 25.92 1.73
N ARG A 222 -6.80 25.89 3.04
CA ARG A 222 -6.39 27.03 3.86
C ARG A 222 -5.02 26.75 4.44
N ARG A 223 -4.08 27.64 4.24
CA ARG A 223 -2.68 27.47 4.67
C ARG A 223 -2.28 28.58 5.61
N LEU A 224 -1.67 28.20 6.71
CA LEU A 224 -1.07 29.10 7.69
C LEU A 224 0.45 29.16 7.49
N ASP A 225 1.05 30.30 7.81
CA ASP A 225 2.49 30.46 7.91
C ASP A 225 3.02 29.98 9.28
N TYR A 226 4.34 30.05 9.47
CA TYR A 226 4.98 29.66 10.75
C TYR A 226 4.61 30.56 11.94
N ARG A 227 3.97 31.71 11.69
CA ARG A 227 3.45 32.64 12.72
C ARG A 227 1.96 32.43 12.94
N MET A 228 1.37 31.38 12.35
CA MET A 228 -0.07 31.07 12.39
C MET A 228 -0.95 32.14 11.71
N ASN A 229 -0.39 32.98 10.82
CA ASN A 229 -1.18 33.87 9.99
C ASN A 229 -1.68 33.14 8.77
N GLU A 230 -2.88 33.50 8.31
CA GLU A 230 -3.45 32.99 7.09
C GLU A 230 -2.63 33.44 5.87
N LYS A 231 -2.00 32.49 5.19
CA LYS A 231 -1.20 32.71 4.00
C LYS A 231 -2.04 32.65 2.72
N SER A 232 -2.95 31.72 2.64
CA SER A 232 -3.83 31.54 1.49
C SER A 232 -5.10 30.79 1.88
N VAL A 233 -6.19 31.12 1.17
CA VAL A 233 -7.46 30.39 1.21
C VAL A 233 -7.91 30.15 -0.23
N THR A 234 -8.11 28.89 -0.59
CA THR A 234 -8.53 28.51 -1.95
C THR A 234 -9.71 27.54 -1.85
N VAL A 235 -10.81 27.88 -2.49
CA VAL A 235 -11.91 26.95 -2.74
C VAL A 235 -11.62 26.27 -4.06
N ASN A 236 -11.17 25.00 -3.99
CA ASN A 236 -10.94 24.19 -5.17
C ASN A 236 -12.26 23.67 -5.75
N TRP A 237 -13.18 23.25 -4.87
CA TRP A 237 -14.52 22.80 -5.24
C TRP A 237 -15.54 23.17 -4.19
N THR A 238 -16.67 23.67 -4.63
CA THR A 238 -17.89 23.72 -3.81
C THR A 238 -18.52 22.33 -3.73
N PHE A 239 -19.37 22.07 -2.75
CA PHE A 239 -20.06 20.76 -2.63
C PHE A 239 -21.04 20.49 -3.77
N GLU A 240 -21.53 21.54 -4.43
CA GLU A 240 -22.31 21.39 -5.66
C GLU A 240 -21.44 20.95 -6.85
N GLU A 241 -20.23 21.50 -7.03
CA GLU A 241 -19.28 21.05 -8.05
C GLU A 241 -18.83 19.62 -7.81
N VAL A 242 -18.57 19.25 -6.54
CA VAL A 242 -18.29 17.86 -6.13
C VAL A 242 -19.37 16.90 -6.64
N THR A 243 -20.63 17.30 -6.45
CA THR A 243 -21.79 16.50 -6.89
C THR A 243 -21.85 16.37 -8.40
N LYS A 244 -21.63 17.48 -9.13
CA LYS A 244 -21.62 17.49 -10.61
C LYS A 244 -20.50 16.60 -11.16
N ILE A 245 -19.33 16.60 -10.53
CA ILE A 245 -18.23 15.70 -10.92
C ILE A 245 -18.66 14.22 -10.78
N ALA A 246 -19.24 13.85 -9.65
CA ALA A 246 -19.69 12.48 -9.45
C ALA A 246 -20.77 12.07 -10.46
N GLU A 247 -21.71 12.97 -10.75
CA GLU A 247 -22.74 12.76 -11.78
C GLU A 247 -22.16 12.59 -13.17
N HIS A 248 -21.19 13.43 -13.55
CA HIS A 248 -20.47 13.35 -14.82
C HIS A 248 -19.73 12.00 -14.96
N LEU A 249 -18.98 11.58 -13.93
CA LEU A 249 -18.34 10.28 -13.92
C LEU A 249 -19.32 9.14 -14.21
N LYS A 250 -20.52 9.19 -13.61
CA LYS A 250 -21.55 8.17 -13.79
C LYS A 250 -22.23 8.24 -15.15
N LYS A 251 -22.75 9.43 -15.51
CA LYS A 251 -23.64 9.60 -16.65
C LYS A 251 -22.90 9.68 -17.98
N ASP A 252 -21.78 10.40 -18.00
CA ASP A 252 -21.06 10.70 -19.23
C ASP A 252 -19.90 9.74 -19.48
N LEU A 253 -19.18 9.33 -18.41
CA LEU A 253 -18.07 8.39 -18.51
C LEU A 253 -18.47 6.95 -18.28
N GLY A 254 -19.67 6.66 -17.77
CA GLY A 254 -20.12 5.30 -17.49
C GLY A 254 -19.34 4.58 -16.39
N ILE A 255 -18.81 5.33 -15.42
CA ILE A 255 -18.15 4.75 -14.24
C ILE A 255 -19.20 4.19 -13.32
N GLU A 256 -19.32 2.88 -13.27
CA GLU A 256 -20.41 2.22 -12.52
C GLU A 256 -20.14 2.15 -11.03
N LYS A 257 -18.88 1.97 -10.61
CA LYS A 257 -18.45 1.81 -9.23
C LYS A 257 -17.34 2.81 -8.89
N ALA A 258 -17.49 3.51 -7.78
CA ALA A 258 -16.51 4.45 -7.30
C ALA A 258 -16.49 4.52 -5.76
N LEU A 259 -15.28 4.65 -5.21
CA LEU A 259 -15.03 5.22 -3.91
C LEU A 259 -14.79 6.72 -4.12
N PHE A 260 -15.73 7.57 -3.67
CA PHE A 260 -15.66 9.01 -3.89
C PHE A 260 -15.33 9.73 -2.58
N VAL A 261 -14.08 10.15 -2.45
CA VAL A 261 -13.51 10.69 -1.20
C VAL A 261 -13.43 12.21 -1.26
N ILE A 262 -13.96 12.87 -0.23
CA ILE A 262 -13.97 14.33 -0.08
C ILE A 262 -13.05 14.73 1.07
N GLY A 263 -11.95 15.41 0.75
CA GLY A 263 -11.07 16.07 1.71
C GLY A 263 -11.31 17.57 1.78
N GLY A 264 -10.83 18.24 2.82
CA GLY A 264 -10.99 19.68 3.02
C GLY A 264 -12.44 20.15 3.13
N TRP A 265 -13.36 19.26 3.46
CA TRP A 265 -14.77 19.56 3.67
C TRP A 265 -15.05 20.21 5.03
N ILE A 266 -14.09 20.13 5.96
CA ILE A 266 -14.21 20.59 7.35
C ILE A 266 -14.13 22.11 7.47
N HIS A 267 -14.57 22.64 8.59
CA HIS A 267 -14.79 24.06 8.86
C HIS A 267 -13.66 25.00 8.40
N ARG A 268 -12.41 24.65 8.68
CA ARG A 268 -11.24 25.49 8.35
C ARG A 268 -10.43 24.95 7.16
N GLY A 269 -10.93 23.92 6.47
CA GLY A 269 -10.22 23.28 5.38
C GLY A 269 -9.30 22.15 5.85
N TYR A 270 -8.66 21.49 4.87
CA TYR A 270 -7.81 20.33 5.11
C TYR A 270 -6.68 20.65 6.09
N ASP A 271 -6.41 19.71 6.98
CA ASP A 271 -5.35 19.79 8.01
C ASP A 271 -5.38 21.08 8.86
N ASN A 272 -6.57 21.58 9.16
CA ASN A 272 -6.76 22.71 10.04
C ASN A 272 -7.67 22.35 11.22
N GLN A 273 -7.32 22.81 12.41
CA GLN A 273 -8.13 22.71 13.62
C GLN A 273 -8.64 21.30 13.99
N HIS A 274 -8.01 20.21 13.46
CA HIS A 274 -8.35 18.90 13.97
C HIS A 274 -8.24 18.83 15.50
N PRO A 275 -9.12 18.10 16.19
CA PRO A 275 -10.23 17.27 15.69
C PRO A 275 -11.58 18.02 15.58
N ASP A 276 -11.61 19.34 15.61
CA ASP A 276 -12.83 20.14 15.52
C ASP A 276 -13.19 20.39 14.06
N ILE A 277 -14.01 19.49 13.50
CA ILE A 277 -14.24 19.36 12.07
C ILE A 277 -15.54 20.01 11.58
N LEU A 278 -16.47 20.32 12.47
CA LEU A 278 -17.79 20.88 12.13
C LEU A 278 -17.87 22.39 12.47
N PRO A 279 -18.71 23.13 11.72
CA PRO A 279 -19.55 22.73 10.58
C PRO A 279 -18.73 22.39 9.33
N ALA A 280 -19.36 21.90 8.25
CA ALA A 280 -18.71 21.80 6.95
C ALA A 280 -18.28 23.18 6.45
N ALA A 281 -17.23 23.23 5.63
CA ALA A 281 -16.64 24.47 5.14
C ALA A 281 -17.69 25.44 4.58
N PRO A 282 -17.86 26.61 5.19
CA PRO A 282 -18.84 27.59 4.74
C PRO A 282 -18.60 28.04 3.29
N GLU A 283 -17.34 28.21 2.93
CA GLU A 283 -16.88 28.64 1.62
C GLU A 283 -17.24 27.63 0.51
N CYS A 284 -17.41 26.34 0.89
CA CYS A 284 -17.78 25.27 -0.04
C CYS A 284 -19.29 24.99 -0.06
N GLY A 285 -20.10 25.58 0.84
CA GLY A 285 -21.57 25.49 0.81
C GLY A 285 -22.24 24.95 2.05
N TRP A 286 -21.59 24.99 3.22
CA TRP A 286 -22.13 24.62 4.52
C TRP A 286 -22.62 23.16 4.65
N ASN A 287 -23.21 22.81 5.77
CA ASN A 287 -23.75 21.48 6.09
C ASN A 287 -24.81 21.03 5.07
N GLU A 288 -25.68 21.94 4.65
CA GLU A 288 -26.83 21.67 3.77
C GLU A 288 -26.37 21.15 2.43
N ARG A 289 -25.39 21.79 1.81
CA ARG A 289 -24.86 21.38 0.51
C ARG A 289 -24.04 20.10 0.59
N LEU A 290 -23.31 19.89 1.68
CA LEU A 290 -22.59 18.63 1.88
C LEU A 290 -23.56 17.45 2.12
N ALA A 291 -24.64 17.66 2.88
CA ALA A 291 -25.68 16.65 3.08
C ALA A 291 -26.39 16.29 1.77
N GLU A 292 -26.69 17.30 0.93
CA GLU A 292 -27.26 17.08 -0.40
C GLU A 292 -26.30 16.30 -1.30
N ALA A 293 -25.01 16.66 -1.32
CA ALA A 293 -23.96 15.96 -2.06
C ALA A 293 -23.88 14.49 -1.64
N SER A 294 -23.84 14.21 -0.34
CA SER A 294 -23.84 12.84 0.20
C SER A 294 -25.02 12.03 -0.34
N LYS A 295 -26.22 12.59 -0.27
CA LYS A 295 -27.45 11.91 -0.77
C LYS A 295 -27.37 11.64 -2.26
N ARG A 296 -27.03 12.64 -3.07
CA ARG A 296 -26.98 12.52 -4.54
C ARG A 296 -25.92 11.53 -4.99
N ILE A 297 -24.70 11.59 -4.41
CA ILE A 297 -23.58 10.70 -4.77
C ILE A 297 -23.90 9.25 -4.40
N LYS A 298 -24.47 9.00 -3.23
CA LYS A 298 -24.92 7.65 -2.85
C LYS A 298 -26.02 7.10 -3.77
N ASN A 299 -26.92 7.97 -4.27
CA ASN A 299 -27.97 7.58 -5.22
C ASN A 299 -27.40 7.18 -6.59
N LEU A 300 -26.17 7.56 -6.93
CA LEU A 300 -25.45 7.07 -8.11
C LEU A 300 -24.93 5.63 -7.92
N GLY A 301 -25.02 5.08 -6.71
CA GLY A 301 -24.46 3.77 -6.34
C GLY A 301 -23.03 3.83 -5.79
N TYR A 302 -22.46 5.02 -5.66
CA TYR A 302 -21.08 5.23 -5.19
C TYR A 302 -20.94 5.12 -3.65
N LEU A 303 -19.74 4.82 -3.20
CA LEU A 303 -19.36 5.02 -1.82
C LEU A 303 -19.00 6.50 -1.61
N PHE A 304 -19.77 7.20 -0.78
CA PHE A 304 -19.49 8.57 -0.38
C PHE A 304 -18.66 8.57 0.90
N CYS A 305 -17.44 9.06 0.81
CA CYS A 305 -16.43 8.99 1.84
C CYS A 305 -15.97 10.38 2.27
N LEU A 306 -15.98 10.65 3.56
CA LEU A 306 -15.43 11.87 4.14
C LEU A 306 -14.07 11.60 4.78
N HIS A 307 -13.15 12.56 4.61
CA HIS A 307 -11.76 12.47 5.05
C HIS A 307 -11.52 13.43 6.22
N ASN A 308 -10.99 12.91 7.33
CA ASN A 308 -10.46 13.71 8.45
C ASN A 308 -9.24 13.02 9.10
N ASN A 309 -8.80 13.55 10.26
CA ASN A 309 -7.62 13.11 11.00
C ASN A 309 -7.89 13.14 12.51
N TYR A 310 -7.44 12.11 13.25
CA TYR A 310 -7.50 12.02 14.71
C TYR A 310 -6.11 11.82 15.35
N GLN A 311 -5.04 11.97 14.56
CA GLN A 311 -3.68 11.90 15.04
C GLN A 311 -3.08 13.27 15.32
N ASP A 312 -3.47 14.29 14.54
CA ASP A 312 -2.95 15.63 14.64
C ASP A 312 -3.91 16.57 15.38
N ILE A 313 -3.37 17.45 16.22
CA ILE A 313 -4.10 18.57 16.82
C ILE A 313 -3.30 19.86 16.62
N TYR A 314 -4.00 20.97 16.44
CA TYR A 314 -3.43 22.29 16.21
C TYR A 314 -3.73 23.22 17.39
N ARG A 315 -2.83 24.18 17.65
CA ARG A 315 -2.98 25.10 18.82
C ARG A 315 -4.21 26.00 18.75
N ASP A 316 -4.69 26.29 17.55
CA ASP A 316 -5.90 27.08 17.32
C ASP A 316 -7.20 26.24 17.30
N SER A 317 -7.09 24.93 17.52
CA SER A 317 -8.24 24.05 17.69
C SER A 317 -8.98 24.40 18.98
N PRO A 318 -10.33 24.55 18.96
CA PRO A 318 -11.13 24.74 20.18
C PRO A 318 -10.93 23.66 21.24
N SER A 319 -10.58 22.46 20.80
CA SER A 319 -10.32 21.31 21.70
C SER A 319 -8.87 21.21 22.16
N TRP A 320 -8.03 22.20 21.86
CA TRP A 320 -6.62 22.14 22.26
C TRP A 320 -6.45 21.92 23.76
N SER A 321 -5.70 20.89 24.12
CA SER A 321 -5.27 20.62 25.48
C SER A 321 -3.98 19.80 25.45
N GLU A 322 -3.00 20.14 26.26
CA GLU A 322 -1.77 19.37 26.42
C GLU A 322 -2.02 17.97 27.01
N ASP A 323 -3.16 17.79 27.72
CA ASP A 323 -3.59 16.49 28.22
C ASP A 323 -4.06 15.51 27.14
N LEU A 324 -4.16 15.95 25.88
CA LEU A 324 -4.50 15.10 24.74
C LEU A 324 -3.27 14.60 23.97
N ILE A 325 -2.14 15.28 24.20
CA ILE A 325 -0.94 15.13 23.38
C ILE A 325 -0.02 14.06 23.95
N MET A 326 0.58 13.27 23.09
CA MET A 326 1.62 12.32 23.49
C MET A 326 2.80 13.04 24.15
N LYS A 327 3.39 12.41 25.14
CA LYS A 327 4.65 12.85 25.75
C LYS A 327 5.77 11.84 25.48
N SER A 328 6.93 12.36 25.14
CA SER A 328 8.17 11.61 25.08
C SER A 328 8.68 11.23 26.46
N GLN A 329 9.69 10.38 26.53
CA GLN A 329 10.24 9.88 27.79
C GLN A 329 10.79 10.99 28.71
N ASP A 330 11.24 12.10 28.14
CA ASP A 330 11.67 13.30 28.89
C ASP A 330 10.52 14.24 29.27
N GLY A 331 9.26 13.83 29.01
CA GLY A 331 8.05 14.57 29.36
C GLY A 331 7.67 15.69 28.38
N GLN A 332 8.40 15.85 27.27
CA GLN A 332 8.07 16.86 26.27
C GLN A 332 6.90 16.44 25.41
N LEU A 333 6.09 17.43 24.97
CA LEU A 333 5.01 17.20 24.02
C LEU A 333 5.57 16.77 22.66
N VAL A 334 5.01 15.73 22.07
CA VAL A 334 5.46 15.20 20.76
C VAL A 334 4.87 16.05 19.64
N LYS A 335 5.76 16.65 18.83
CA LYS A 335 5.39 17.40 17.63
C LYS A 335 5.09 16.46 16.47
N GLY A 336 4.03 16.78 15.73
CA GLY A 336 3.77 16.23 14.40
C GLY A 336 4.48 17.03 13.30
N GLY A 337 4.01 16.89 12.06
CA GLY A 337 4.50 17.66 10.92
C GLY A 337 4.06 19.13 10.94
N PHE A 338 4.59 19.88 9.98
CA PHE A 338 4.09 21.21 9.65
C PHE A 338 3.22 21.11 8.40
N TRP A 339 1.92 21.24 8.60
CA TRP A 339 0.92 21.02 7.56
C TRP A 339 0.21 22.32 7.16
N ALA A 340 -0.93 22.22 6.51
CA ALA A 340 -1.71 23.39 6.09
C ALA A 340 -2.12 24.28 7.27
N GLY A 341 -2.52 23.70 8.41
CA GLY A 341 -2.88 24.39 9.65
C GLY A 341 -1.71 24.80 10.56
N GLY A 342 -0.47 24.75 10.04
CA GLY A 342 0.73 25.07 10.79
C GLY A 342 1.36 23.88 11.50
N GLN A 343 1.96 24.10 12.68
CA GLN A 343 2.60 23.04 13.47
C GLN A 343 1.53 22.14 14.10
N ALA A 344 1.54 20.87 13.72
CA ALA A 344 0.73 19.84 14.34
C ALA A 344 1.40 19.25 15.60
N TRP A 345 0.61 18.69 16.48
CA TRP A 345 1.03 17.94 17.66
C TRP A 345 0.33 16.59 17.66
N LEU A 346 1.03 15.54 18.09
CA LEU A 346 0.49 14.19 18.02
C LEU A 346 -0.47 13.91 19.20
N ILE A 347 -1.71 13.62 18.87
CA ILE A 347 -2.71 13.15 19.84
C ILE A 347 -2.33 11.74 20.29
N CYS A 348 -2.38 11.45 21.58
CA CYS A 348 -2.33 10.08 22.07
C CYS A 348 -3.52 9.27 21.52
N SER A 349 -3.28 8.09 20.92
CA SER A 349 -4.35 7.32 20.22
C SER A 349 -5.54 6.97 21.12
N LYS A 350 -5.31 6.76 22.44
CA LYS A 350 -6.38 6.62 23.42
C LYS A 350 -7.27 7.87 23.46
N MET A 351 -6.65 9.05 23.50
CA MET A 351 -7.36 10.32 23.51
C MET A 351 -8.01 10.63 22.16
N GLY A 352 -7.37 10.24 21.06
CA GLY A 352 -7.94 10.33 19.70
C GLY A 352 -9.24 9.55 19.56
N LEU A 353 -9.32 8.36 20.13
CA LEU A 353 -10.55 7.57 20.19
C LEU A 353 -11.65 8.27 21.01
N GLU A 354 -11.30 8.83 22.17
CA GLU A 354 -12.26 9.57 22.99
C GLU A 354 -12.78 10.83 22.26
N LEU A 355 -11.90 11.55 21.58
CA LEU A 355 -12.27 12.70 20.75
C LEU A 355 -13.22 12.29 19.61
N ALA A 356 -12.94 11.18 18.93
CA ALA A 356 -13.79 10.67 17.85
C ALA A 356 -15.21 10.31 18.34
N LYS A 357 -15.32 9.80 19.56
CA LYS A 357 -16.60 9.39 20.19
C LYS A 357 -17.43 10.56 20.74
N ARG A 358 -16.87 11.76 20.86
CA ARG A 358 -17.63 12.92 21.35
C ARG A 358 -18.87 13.18 20.50
N PRO A 359 -20.02 13.56 21.09
CA PRO A 359 -21.26 13.80 20.34
C PRO A 359 -21.10 14.77 19.16
N GLN A 360 -20.24 15.80 19.30
CA GLN A 360 -19.98 16.81 18.29
C GLN A 360 -19.00 16.36 17.18
N ASN A 361 -18.37 15.19 17.29
CA ASN A 361 -17.44 14.65 16.29
C ASN A 361 -18.12 13.60 15.37
N LEU A 362 -17.63 12.36 15.30
CA LEU A 362 -18.15 11.36 14.35
C LEU A 362 -19.65 11.07 14.49
N PRO A 363 -20.27 11.04 15.69
CA PRO A 363 -21.71 10.91 15.81
C PRO A 363 -22.47 12.02 15.10
N LYS A 364 -22.01 13.29 15.21
CA LYS A 364 -22.65 14.44 14.55
C LYS A 364 -22.44 14.41 13.03
N VAL A 365 -21.27 13.97 12.56
CA VAL A 365 -21.01 13.74 11.13
C VAL A 365 -21.98 12.70 10.55
N LYS A 366 -22.23 11.61 11.30
CA LYS A 366 -23.22 10.58 10.90
C LYS A 366 -24.62 11.16 10.81
N GLU A 367 -25.02 11.95 11.81
CA GLU A 367 -26.33 12.60 11.84
C GLU A 367 -26.54 13.56 10.66
N LEU A 368 -25.55 14.44 10.41
CA LEU A 368 -25.67 15.50 9.41
C LEU A 368 -25.53 15.00 7.96
N PHE A 369 -24.58 14.11 7.70
CA PHE A 369 -24.19 13.78 6.32
C PHE A 369 -24.41 12.32 5.97
N ASN A 370 -24.52 11.44 6.96
CA ASN A 370 -24.75 10.00 6.77
C ASN A 370 -23.90 9.37 5.64
N PRO A 371 -22.57 9.56 5.63
CA PRO A 371 -21.70 8.90 4.64
C PRO A 371 -21.77 7.37 4.82
N ASN A 372 -21.48 6.60 3.77
CA ASN A 372 -21.40 5.14 3.82
C ASN A 372 -19.97 4.60 3.65
N ALA A 373 -19.00 5.52 3.64
CA ALA A 373 -17.58 5.24 3.77
C ALA A 373 -16.89 6.36 4.56
N TYR A 374 -15.76 6.05 5.18
CA TYR A 374 -15.00 7.02 5.93
C TYR A 374 -13.49 6.78 5.81
N PHE A 375 -12.71 7.85 5.80
CA PHE A 375 -11.26 7.83 5.73
C PHE A 375 -10.67 8.63 6.87
N THR A 376 -9.80 8.00 7.66
CA THR A 376 -9.03 8.71 8.69
C THR A 376 -7.58 8.74 8.26
N ASP A 377 -7.05 9.93 8.05
CA ASP A 377 -5.68 10.11 7.61
C ASP A 377 -4.66 9.59 8.63
N THR A 378 -3.47 9.26 8.17
CA THR A 378 -2.28 8.88 8.96
C THR A 378 -2.41 7.66 9.86
N THR A 379 -3.61 7.15 10.14
CA THR A 379 -3.84 6.05 11.11
C THR A 379 -2.96 4.82 10.82
N PHE A 380 -2.77 4.47 9.52
CA PHE A 380 -1.92 3.36 9.10
C PHE A 380 -0.56 3.83 8.56
N ALA A 381 -0.42 5.10 8.14
CA ALA A 381 0.82 5.65 7.64
C ALA A 381 1.83 5.89 8.77
N ALA A 382 1.39 6.51 9.84
CA ALA A 382 2.24 6.71 11.00
C ALA A 382 2.67 5.39 11.62
N GLY A 383 3.86 5.37 12.19
CA GLY A 383 4.34 4.25 12.98
C GLY A 383 3.50 4.02 14.25
N LEU A 384 3.84 2.99 14.99
CA LEU A 384 3.30 2.79 16.32
C LEU A 384 4.13 3.60 17.32
N TYR A 385 3.45 4.31 18.18
CA TYR A 385 4.04 5.23 19.15
C TYR A 385 3.97 4.72 20.57
N GLU A 386 4.85 5.24 21.41
CA GLU A 386 4.76 5.16 22.85
C GLU A 386 4.39 6.52 23.42
N CYS A 387 3.57 6.54 24.45
CA CYS A 387 3.22 7.75 25.19
C CYS A 387 3.64 7.59 26.66
N TYR A 388 4.41 8.54 27.16
CA TYR A 388 4.90 8.53 28.54
C TYR A 388 4.14 9.50 29.44
N ASP A 389 2.98 10.01 29.01
CA ASP A 389 2.11 10.80 29.90
C ASP A 389 1.52 9.88 30.98
N PRO A 390 1.68 10.21 32.29
CA PRO A 390 1.16 9.39 33.37
C PRO A 390 -0.37 9.19 33.35
N LYS A 391 -1.12 10.09 32.70
CA LYS A 391 -2.59 10.01 32.60
C LYS A 391 -3.06 9.03 31.53
N HIS A 392 -2.23 8.85 30.48
CA HIS A 392 -2.53 7.99 29.33
C HIS A 392 -1.27 7.36 28.76
N PRO A 393 -0.52 6.56 29.55
CA PRO A 393 0.67 5.89 29.06
C PRO A 393 0.28 4.85 28.01
N LEU A 394 1.09 4.73 26.95
CA LEU A 394 0.92 3.73 25.91
C LEU A 394 2.25 3.07 25.55
N THR A 395 2.19 1.76 25.38
CA THR A 395 3.16 0.99 24.62
C THR A 395 2.77 0.97 23.12
N LYS A 396 3.64 0.47 22.24
CA LYS A 396 3.27 0.26 20.83
C LYS A 396 2.08 -0.70 20.66
N TRP A 397 1.93 -1.68 21.55
CA TRP A 397 0.77 -2.57 21.59
C TRP A 397 -0.53 -1.85 21.93
N ASP A 398 -0.47 -0.95 22.91
CA ASP A 398 -1.63 -0.13 23.29
C ASP A 398 -2.01 0.85 22.16
N ASP A 399 -1.03 1.50 21.54
CA ASP A 399 -1.25 2.39 20.41
C ASP A 399 -1.94 1.67 19.24
N MET A 400 -1.45 0.48 18.88
CA MET A 400 -2.08 -0.38 17.86
C MET A 400 -3.53 -0.73 18.25
N LYS A 401 -3.76 -1.14 19.48
CA LYS A 401 -5.09 -1.47 20.00
C LYS A 401 -6.06 -0.29 19.87
N TYR A 402 -5.67 0.89 20.34
CA TYR A 402 -6.54 2.07 20.27
C TYR A 402 -6.79 2.54 18.83
N LYS A 403 -5.80 2.40 17.94
CA LYS A 403 -6.00 2.63 16.50
C LYS A 403 -7.00 1.63 15.91
N GLN A 404 -6.92 0.35 16.25
CA GLN A 404 -7.91 -0.66 15.83
C GLN A 404 -9.31 -0.38 16.40
N GLU A 405 -9.41 0.07 17.64
CA GLU A 405 -10.69 0.46 18.27
C GLU A 405 -11.30 1.68 17.57
N LEU A 406 -10.48 2.68 17.17
CA LEU A 406 -10.94 3.82 16.37
C LEU A 406 -11.49 3.37 15.02
N CYS A 407 -10.77 2.47 14.33
CA CYS A 407 -11.23 1.89 13.06
C CYS A 407 -12.58 1.17 13.23
N ASN A 408 -12.70 0.28 14.21
CA ASN A 408 -13.93 -0.47 14.47
C ASN A 408 -15.10 0.44 14.86
N TYR A 409 -14.84 1.47 15.66
CA TYR A 409 -15.84 2.48 15.97
C TYR A 409 -16.32 3.21 14.72
N THR A 410 -15.40 3.63 13.88
CA THR A 410 -15.72 4.31 12.61
C THR A 410 -16.51 3.40 11.67
N ILE A 411 -16.14 2.11 11.57
CA ILE A 411 -16.89 1.09 10.83
C ILE A 411 -18.32 0.96 11.35
N SER A 412 -18.50 0.95 12.68
CA SER A 412 -19.83 0.82 13.29
C SER A 412 -20.77 1.98 12.94
N LEU A 413 -20.23 3.17 12.67
CA LEU A 413 -21.00 4.34 12.27
C LEU A 413 -21.25 4.42 10.77
N PHE A 414 -20.25 4.13 9.95
CA PHE A 414 -20.25 4.48 8.52
C PHE A 414 -20.20 3.27 7.59
N GLY A 415 -19.81 2.11 8.08
CA GLY A 415 -19.66 0.89 7.29
C GLY A 415 -18.28 0.77 6.69
N VAL A 416 -18.06 1.24 5.45
CA VAL A 416 -16.75 1.10 4.79
C VAL A 416 -15.72 2.05 5.40
N PHE A 417 -14.51 1.54 5.65
CA PHE A 417 -13.45 2.32 6.29
C PHE A 417 -12.08 2.05 5.65
N GLY A 418 -11.26 3.10 5.56
CA GLY A 418 -9.87 3.01 5.16
C GLY A 418 -9.01 4.15 5.68
N SER A 419 -7.72 4.07 5.42
CA SER A 419 -6.74 5.08 5.82
C SER A 419 -5.55 5.15 4.86
N GLU A 420 -4.68 6.13 5.07
CA GLU A 420 -3.44 6.30 4.34
C GLU A 420 -2.46 5.15 4.62
N CYS A 421 -1.73 4.71 3.59
CA CYS A 421 -0.79 3.61 3.65
C CYS A 421 -1.48 2.28 4.02
N GLY A 422 -0.76 1.32 4.59
CA GLY A 422 -1.30 0.04 5.04
C GLY A 422 -0.32 -0.73 5.91
N ARG A 423 -0.87 -1.47 6.84
CA ARG A 423 -0.15 -2.39 7.72
C ARG A 423 -0.98 -3.65 7.89
N GLU A 424 -0.34 -4.79 8.08
CA GLU A 424 -1.07 -6.04 8.23
C GLU A 424 -2.00 -6.06 9.44
N TRP A 425 -1.62 -5.43 10.56
CA TRP A 425 -2.48 -5.34 11.73
C TRP A 425 -3.79 -4.58 11.49
N ALA A 426 -3.84 -3.78 10.41
CA ALA A 426 -5.02 -3.01 10.02
C ALA A 426 -5.97 -3.81 9.11
N ILE A 427 -5.53 -4.93 8.53
CA ILE A 427 -6.36 -5.76 7.64
C ILE A 427 -7.70 -6.15 8.28
N PRO A 428 -7.78 -6.62 9.53
CA PRO A 428 -9.06 -7.01 10.13
C PRO A 428 -10.05 -5.87 10.35
N CYS A 429 -9.56 -4.63 10.50
CA CYS A 429 -10.35 -3.45 10.86
C CYS A 429 -10.38 -2.37 9.77
N SER A 430 -10.20 -2.74 8.50
CA SER A 430 -10.29 -1.82 7.37
C SER A 430 -10.78 -2.52 6.09
N HIS A 431 -11.20 -1.74 5.09
CA HIS A 431 -11.72 -2.23 3.82
C HIS A 431 -10.87 -1.77 2.64
N PHE A 432 -10.13 -0.66 2.79
CA PHE A 432 -9.23 -0.17 1.76
C PHE A 432 -8.03 0.56 2.35
N PHE A 433 -6.93 0.57 1.61
CA PHE A 433 -5.73 1.34 1.87
C PHE A 433 -5.47 2.34 0.74
N GLU A 434 -5.04 3.55 1.08
CA GLU A 434 -4.49 4.51 0.15
C GLU A 434 -2.98 4.67 0.39
N GLY A 435 -2.17 4.41 -0.64
CA GLY A 435 -0.77 4.76 -0.57
C GLY A 435 0.20 3.67 -0.14
N LEU A 436 -0.20 2.43 -0.09
CA LEU A 436 0.75 1.32 -0.03
C LEU A 436 1.36 1.13 -1.43
N VAL A 437 2.28 2.01 -1.80
CA VAL A 437 2.90 2.02 -3.14
C VAL A 437 4.40 2.06 -3.02
N GLY A 438 5.08 1.25 -3.84
CA GLY A 438 6.51 1.22 -3.99
C GLY A 438 6.99 1.26 -5.44
N VAL A 439 6.11 1.64 -6.37
CA VAL A 439 6.40 1.54 -7.82
C VAL A 439 7.35 2.60 -8.37
N SER A 440 7.64 3.66 -7.61
CA SER A 440 8.66 4.63 -8.02
C SER A 440 9.34 5.25 -6.80
N GLY A 441 10.60 5.62 -6.95
CA GLY A 441 11.42 6.19 -5.87
C GLY A 441 10.82 7.42 -5.21
N ARG A 442 9.99 8.19 -5.93
CA ARG A 442 9.31 9.38 -5.36
C ARG A 442 8.31 9.06 -4.25
N TYR A 443 7.90 7.81 -4.09
CA TYR A 443 6.98 7.40 -3.03
C TYR A 443 7.69 6.90 -1.78
N PHE A 444 9.00 6.80 -1.82
CA PHE A 444 9.83 6.60 -0.65
C PHE A 444 10.36 7.97 -0.18
N HIS A 445 10.21 8.26 1.10
CA HIS A 445 10.55 9.58 1.65
C HIS A 445 11.87 9.58 2.41
N THR A 446 12.19 8.48 3.07
CA THR A 446 13.39 8.34 3.89
C THR A 446 14.26 7.18 3.43
N LEU A 447 13.66 6.16 2.84
CA LEU A 447 14.34 5.00 2.29
C LEU A 447 14.74 5.27 0.83
N ASP A 448 15.97 4.92 0.47
CA ASP A 448 16.43 4.84 -0.92
C ASP A 448 16.65 3.38 -1.35
N PRO A 449 15.64 2.71 -1.91
CA PRO A 449 15.77 1.32 -2.32
C PRO A 449 16.82 1.09 -3.42
N GLU A 450 17.07 2.09 -4.27
CA GLU A 450 18.09 1.98 -5.31
C GLU A 450 19.51 1.92 -4.75
N SER A 451 19.76 2.58 -3.61
CA SER A 451 21.04 2.49 -2.92
C SER A 451 21.38 1.08 -2.45
N MET A 452 20.37 0.23 -2.27
CA MET A 452 20.49 -1.19 -1.94
C MET A 452 20.47 -2.09 -3.19
N GLY A 453 20.22 -1.54 -4.37
CA GLY A 453 19.94 -2.32 -5.58
C GLY A 453 18.63 -3.09 -5.53
N ALA A 454 17.72 -2.70 -4.64
CA ALA A 454 16.45 -3.38 -4.42
C ALA A 454 15.52 -3.27 -5.63
N ARG A 455 14.56 -4.18 -5.70
CA ARG A 455 13.43 -4.18 -6.64
C ARG A 455 12.14 -4.31 -5.88
N VAL A 456 11.09 -3.66 -6.38
CA VAL A 456 9.75 -3.83 -5.84
C VAL A 456 9.18 -5.16 -6.34
N ILE A 457 8.60 -5.92 -5.42
CA ILE A 457 7.82 -7.12 -5.71
C ILE A 457 6.45 -7.01 -5.04
N PRO A 458 5.38 -7.58 -5.59
CA PRO A 458 4.04 -7.46 -5.03
C PRO A 458 3.82 -8.39 -3.81
N LEU A 459 4.73 -8.32 -2.83
CA LEU A 459 4.73 -9.20 -1.67
C LEU A 459 3.48 -9.02 -0.82
N PHE A 460 3.06 -7.77 -0.60
CA PHE A 460 1.88 -7.47 0.21
C PHE A 460 0.61 -8.02 -0.45
N GLU A 461 0.46 -7.86 -1.76
CA GLU A 461 -0.64 -8.44 -2.54
C GLU A 461 -0.61 -9.97 -2.57
N MET A 462 0.56 -10.58 -2.61
CA MET A 462 0.69 -12.05 -2.53
C MET A 462 0.12 -12.60 -1.22
N VAL A 463 0.19 -11.82 -0.15
CA VAL A 463 -0.31 -12.21 1.18
C VAL A 463 -1.78 -11.81 1.38
N TYR A 464 -2.17 -10.58 1.02
CA TYR A 464 -3.41 -9.95 1.49
C TYR A 464 -4.37 -9.48 0.38
N ARG A 465 -4.12 -9.80 -0.88
CA ARG A 465 -4.94 -9.34 -1.99
C ARG A 465 -6.44 -9.60 -1.81
N ASP A 466 -6.81 -10.79 -1.37
CA ASP A 466 -8.20 -11.21 -1.15
C ASP A 466 -8.78 -10.76 0.19
N CYS A 467 -8.16 -9.75 0.80
CA CYS A 467 -8.58 -9.18 2.08
C CYS A 467 -8.97 -7.70 1.96
N ILE A 468 -8.43 -6.95 1.00
CA ILE A 468 -8.50 -5.50 1.04
C ILE A 468 -8.34 -4.87 -0.36
N ALA A 469 -9.02 -3.74 -0.62
CA ALA A 469 -8.73 -2.92 -1.78
C ALA A 469 -7.51 -2.03 -1.49
N ILE A 470 -6.50 -2.07 -2.35
CA ILE A 470 -5.31 -1.25 -2.22
C ILE A 470 -5.27 -0.27 -3.38
N TYR A 471 -5.22 1.02 -3.06
CA TYR A 471 -5.12 2.11 -4.03
C TYR A 471 -3.72 2.71 -4.01
N GLY A 472 -3.28 3.28 -5.15
CA GLY A 472 -2.06 4.08 -5.20
C GLY A 472 -2.12 5.28 -4.26
N LYS A 473 -0.97 5.86 -3.92
CA LYS A 473 -0.94 6.97 -2.94
C LYS A 473 -1.40 8.29 -3.55
N TYR A 474 -0.88 8.64 -4.68
CA TYR A 474 -1.21 9.88 -5.36
C TYR A 474 -1.52 9.58 -6.81
N GLY A 475 -2.47 10.30 -7.37
CA GLY A 475 -2.78 10.22 -8.78
C GLY A 475 -1.55 10.58 -9.62
N TYR A 476 -1.44 9.96 -10.77
CA TYR A 476 -0.48 10.35 -11.76
C TYR A 476 -1.08 11.43 -12.64
N ASP A 477 -0.21 12.23 -13.17
CA ASP A 477 -0.53 13.09 -14.27
C ASP A 477 -0.95 12.23 -15.49
N TYR A 478 -1.97 12.66 -16.22
CA TYR A 478 -2.41 11.98 -17.44
C TYR A 478 -1.29 11.91 -18.50
N SER A 479 -0.30 12.81 -18.44
CA SER A 479 0.91 12.77 -19.29
C SER A 479 1.79 11.54 -19.02
N ARG A 480 1.61 10.86 -17.89
CA ARG A 480 2.32 9.64 -17.48
C ARG A 480 1.39 8.43 -17.38
N ALA A 481 0.27 8.46 -18.05
CA ALA A 481 -0.78 7.44 -17.96
C ALA A 481 -0.25 6.03 -18.26
N ALA A 482 0.58 5.86 -19.28
CA ALA A 482 1.12 4.55 -19.65
C ALA A 482 2.00 3.95 -18.55
N GLU A 483 2.89 4.75 -17.96
CA GLU A 483 3.72 4.31 -16.84
C GLU A 483 2.85 3.90 -15.65
N TYR A 484 1.83 4.69 -15.36
CA TYR A 484 0.95 4.45 -14.23
C TYR A 484 0.15 3.16 -14.36
N ILE A 485 -0.47 2.97 -15.50
CA ILE A 485 -1.33 1.82 -15.72
C ILE A 485 -0.54 0.50 -15.69
N ILE A 486 0.67 0.49 -16.23
CA ILE A 486 1.52 -0.71 -16.27
C ILE A 486 1.76 -1.28 -14.87
N TYR A 487 2.08 -0.44 -13.89
CA TYR A 487 2.30 -0.89 -12.52
C TYR A 487 1.02 -1.37 -11.85
N HIS A 488 -0.11 -0.73 -12.12
CA HIS A 488 -1.40 -1.15 -11.59
C HIS A 488 -1.89 -2.46 -12.21
N ILE A 489 -1.59 -2.70 -13.48
CA ILE A 489 -1.90 -3.96 -14.17
C ILE A 489 -1.15 -5.13 -13.53
N VAL A 490 0.17 -5.01 -13.34
CA VAL A 490 1.01 -6.07 -12.76
C VAL A 490 0.49 -6.53 -11.41
N ILE A 491 0.10 -5.60 -10.56
CA ILE A 491 -0.39 -5.89 -9.22
C ILE A 491 -1.92 -6.01 -9.16
N GLY A 492 -2.63 -5.80 -10.28
CA GLY A 492 -4.08 -5.90 -10.38
C GLY A 492 -4.83 -4.95 -9.47
N ARG A 493 -4.37 -3.71 -9.33
CA ARG A 493 -4.96 -2.67 -8.49
C ARG A 493 -5.93 -1.80 -9.23
N PRO A 494 -7.02 -1.35 -8.58
CA PRO A 494 -7.82 -0.24 -9.08
C PRO A 494 -7.05 1.07 -8.95
N LEU A 495 -7.45 2.07 -9.74
CA LEU A 495 -6.80 3.38 -9.74
C LEU A 495 -7.27 4.27 -8.61
N HIS A 496 -6.34 5.16 -8.23
CA HIS A 496 -6.58 6.31 -7.38
C HIS A 496 -6.39 7.59 -8.19
N TYR A 497 -7.48 8.29 -8.45
CA TYR A 497 -7.47 9.62 -9.07
C TYR A 497 -7.44 10.66 -7.96
N HIS A 498 -6.27 11.24 -7.75
CA HIS A 498 -5.98 12.18 -6.67
C HIS A 498 -5.45 13.50 -7.24
N THR A 499 -5.59 14.58 -6.50
CA THR A 499 -5.02 15.89 -6.83
C THR A 499 -5.51 16.53 -8.14
N TRP A 500 -6.81 16.57 -8.34
CA TRP A 500 -7.37 17.42 -9.41
C TRP A 500 -7.53 18.84 -8.93
N SER A 501 -6.96 19.77 -9.64
CA SER A 501 -7.33 21.18 -9.45
C SER A 501 -8.58 21.50 -10.26
N ARG A 502 -9.38 22.45 -9.77
CA ARG A 502 -10.58 22.95 -10.47
C ARG A 502 -10.29 23.30 -11.94
N GLY A 503 -9.17 24.00 -12.17
CA GLY A 503 -8.78 24.41 -13.51
C GLY A 503 -8.39 23.28 -14.45
N LEU A 504 -8.00 22.11 -13.94
CA LEU A 504 -7.70 20.95 -14.78
C LEU A 504 -8.98 20.25 -15.26
N TYR A 505 -10.01 20.20 -14.42
CA TYR A 505 -11.19 19.42 -14.74
C TYR A 505 -12.17 20.13 -15.67
N TRP A 506 -12.53 21.41 -15.37
CA TRP A 506 -13.64 22.07 -16.03
C TRP A 506 -13.23 23.09 -17.10
N GLU A 507 -12.21 23.88 -16.85
CA GLU A 507 -11.97 25.10 -17.60
C GLU A 507 -10.64 25.12 -18.36
N LYS A 508 -9.68 24.31 -17.92
CA LYS A 508 -8.28 24.37 -18.40
C LYS A 508 -7.70 23.00 -18.76
N ALA A 509 -8.54 22.00 -19.01
CA ALA A 509 -8.04 20.74 -19.53
C ALA A 509 -7.23 21.03 -20.82
N PRO A 510 -5.96 20.59 -20.88
CA PRO A 510 -5.18 20.77 -22.10
C PRO A 510 -5.92 20.19 -23.29
N LYS A 511 -6.03 21.01 -24.36
CA LYS A 511 -6.66 20.56 -25.60
C LYS A 511 -5.73 19.67 -26.41
N ASP A 512 -4.43 19.84 -26.20
CA ASP A 512 -3.39 19.18 -26.96
C ASP A 512 -2.81 17.98 -26.19
N GLU A 513 -2.45 16.94 -26.90
CA GLU A 513 -1.79 15.76 -26.34
C GLU A 513 -0.42 16.16 -25.77
N PRO A 514 -0.01 15.61 -24.59
CA PRO A 514 1.29 15.90 -24.02
C PRO A 514 2.38 15.43 -24.98
N GLN A 515 3.34 16.29 -25.24
CA GLN A 515 4.48 15.95 -26.08
C GLN A 515 5.63 15.42 -25.23
N GLY A 516 6.32 14.42 -25.72
CA GLY A 516 7.64 14.09 -25.24
C GLY A 516 7.91 12.69 -24.69
N TRP A 517 6.96 11.79 -24.70
CA TRP A 517 7.24 10.39 -24.37
C TRP A 517 7.20 9.57 -25.65
N PRO A 518 8.31 8.95 -26.07
CA PRO A 518 8.26 7.95 -27.13
C PRO A 518 7.37 6.79 -26.63
N TYR A 519 6.44 6.32 -27.47
CA TYR A 519 5.42 5.33 -27.14
C TYR A 519 4.40 5.77 -26.08
N ASP A 520 4.10 6.95 -26.14
CA ASP A 520 3.33 7.85 -25.33
C ASP A 520 2.07 7.27 -24.71
N SER A 521 1.77 7.84 -23.56
CA SER A 521 0.46 7.80 -22.89
C SER A 521 -0.72 8.14 -23.80
N SER A 522 -0.45 8.63 -25.01
CA SER A 522 -1.45 9.01 -26.02
C SER A 522 -2.51 7.93 -26.25
N CYS A 523 -2.18 6.63 -26.16
CA CYS A 523 -3.18 5.58 -26.31
C CYS A 523 -4.28 5.62 -25.22
N PHE A 524 -3.97 6.14 -24.02
CA PHE A 524 -4.93 6.25 -22.93
C PHE A 524 -5.71 7.57 -22.92
N ILE A 525 -5.31 8.52 -23.77
CA ILE A 525 -5.97 9.83 -23.90
C ILE A 525 -6.48 10.11 -25.31
N ARG A 526 -6.29 9.17 -26.25
CA ARG A 526 -6.79 9.30 -27.62
C ARG A 526 -8.30 9.19 -27.71
N ALA A 527 -8.86 9.87 -28.72
CA ALA A 527 -10.28 9.85 -29.07
C ALA A 527 -10.54 9.31 -30.49
N ASP A 528 -9.52 8.79 -31.16
CA ASP A 528 -9.56 8.37 -32.56
C ASP A 528 -10.49 7.15 -32.85
N ASN A 529 -11.01 6.52 -31.82
CA ASN A 529 -11.95 5.40 -31.96
C ASN A 529 -13.43 5.79 -31.85
N GLY A 530 -13.74 7.06 -31.72
CA GLY A 530 -15.09 7.62 -31.70
C GLY A 530 -15.87 7.45 -30.39
N TRP A 531 -15.41 6.64 -29.43
CA TRP A 531 -16.12 6.43 -28.16
C TRP A 531 -15.83 7.53 -27.12
N ALA A 532 -14.72 8.23 -27.27
CA ALA A 532 -14.30 9.35 -26.43
C ALA A 532 -14.47 10.71 -27.14
N GLU A 533 -15.22 10.73 -28.27
CA GLU A 533 -15.50 11.97 -29.02
C GLU A 533 -16.26 12.95 -28.11
N GLY A 534 -15.78 14.20 -28.07
CA GLY A 534 -16.34 15.23 -27.21
C GLY A 534 -15.86 15.22 -25.75
N LEU A 535 -15.17 14.19 -25.31
CA LEU A 535 -14.59 14.13 -23.96
C LEU A 535 -13.26 14.89 -23.91
N CYS A 536 -13.01 15.60 -22.80
CA CYS A 536 -11.71 16.21 -22.56
C CYS A 536 -10.64 15.16 -22.28
N MET A 537 -9.36 15.56 -22.32
CA MET A 537 -8.23 14.64 -22.15
C MET A 537 -8.25 13.89 -20.81
N ILE A 538 -8.64 14.56 -19.72
CA ILE A 538 -8.76 13.95 -18.39
C ILE A 538 -9.87 12.90 -18.36
N ASP A 539 -11.01 13.19 -18.96
CA ASP A 539 -12.13 12.24 -19.07
C ASP A 539 -11.71 11.00 -19.85
N ARG A 540 -10.98 11.18 -20.95
CA ARG A 540 -10.42 10.08 -21.73
C ARG A 540 -9.43 9.23 -20.94
N PHE A 541 -8.54 9.87 -20.19
CA PHE A 541 -7.62 9.19 -19.28
C PHE A 541 -8.37 8.37 -18.24
N ILE A 542 -9.33 8.96 -17.55
CA ILE A 542 -10.13 8.28 -16.53
C ILE A 542 -10.85 7.07 -17.14
N LYS A 543 -11.55 7.30 -18.24
CA LYS A 543 -12.33 6.24 -18.87
C LYS A 543 -11.46 5.10 -19.37
N ASN A 544 -10.39 5.38 -20.11
CA ASN A 544 -9.50 4.36 -20.66
C ASN A 544 -8.82 3.53 -19.58
N THR A 545 -8.30 4.19 -18.54
CA THR A 545 -7.63 3.49 -17.45
C THR A 545 -8.61 2.70 -16.59
N HIS A 546 -9.81 3.26 -16.34
CA HIS A 546 -10.88 2.56 -15.62
C HIS A 546 -11.34 1.29 -16.35
N GLU A 547 -11.53 1.34 -17.68
CA GLU A 547 -11.99 0.19 -18.49
C GLU A 547 -10.96 -0.95 -18.53
N VAL A 548 -9.72 -0.70 -18.20
CA VAL A 548 -8.69 -1.75 -18.05
C VAL A 548 -8.63 -2.27 -16.62
N LEU A 549 -8.50 -1.38 -15.64
CA LEU A 549 -8.14 -1.76 -14.27
C LEU A 549 -9.34 -2.15 -13.40
N SER A 550 -10.52 -1.56 -13.64
CA SER A 550 -11.72 -1.93 -12.89
C SER A 550 -12.15 -3.38 -13.18
N PRO A 551 -12.28 -3.83 -14.44
CA PRO A 551 -12.57 -5.23 -14.74
C PRO A 551 -11.48 -6.19 -14.27
N LEU A 552 -10.21 -5.81 -14.38
CA LEU A 552 -9.11 -6.62 -13.86
C LEU A 552 -9.24 -6.83 -12.35
N HIS A 553 -9.52 -5.76 -11.60
CA HIS A 553 -9.72 -5.87 -10.16
C HIS A 553 -10.98 -6.69 -9.82
N GLU A 554 -12.06 -6.56 -10.59
CA GLU A 554 -13.28 -7.37 -10.38
C GLU A 554 -13.00 -8.87 -10.42
N ILE A 555 -12.18 -9.34 -11.38
CA ILE A 555 -11.89 -10.76 -11.54
C ILE A 555 -10.72 -11.25 -10.67
N THR A 556 -9.96 -10.34 -10.06
CA THR A 556 -8.77 -10.71 -9.28
C THR A 556 -8.86 -10.40 -7.78
N ALA A 557 -9.83 -9.59 -7.32
CA ALA A 557 -9.90 -9.13 -5.93
C ALA A 557 -10.05 -10.26 -4.90
N GLU A 558 -10.71 -11.37 -5.27
CA GLU A 558 -10.89 -12.55 -4.40
C GLU A 558 -9.92 -13.70 -4.73
N THR A 559 -8.90 -13.45 -5.57
CA THR A 559 -7.92 -14.47 -5.96
C THR A 559 -6.56 -14.20 -5.32
N ILE A 560 -5.67 -15.15 -5.39
CA ILE A 560 -4.28 -15.03 -4.96
C ILE A 560 -3.34 -14.92 -6.16
N VAL A 561 -2.17 -14.32 -5.97
CA VAL A 561 -1.09 -14.37 -6.96
C VAL A 561 -0.48 -15.76 -6.92
N THR A 562 -0.60 -16.51 -8.03
CA THR A 562 -0.08 -17.87 -8.15
C THR A 562 1.28 -17.93 -8.84
N LYS A 563 1.59 -16.92 -9.66
CA LYS A 563 2.87 -16.79 -10.35
C LYS A 563 3.26 -15.34 -10.51
N HIS A 564 4.54 -15.04 -10.34
CA HIS A 564 5.16 -13.76 -10.70
C HIS A 564 6.59 -14.02 -11.13
N GLU A 565 6.96 -13.58 -12.34
CA GLU A 565 8.29 -13.77 -12.89
C GLU A 565 8.69 -12.65 -13.83
N TYR A 566 9.97 -12.50 -14.06
CA TYR A 566 10.52 -11.63 -15.07
C TYR A 566 10.91 -12.47 -16.30
N LEU A 567 10.35 -12.12 -17.47
CA LEU A 567 10.59 -12.84 -18.73
C LEU A 567 11.85 -12.38 -19.46
N THR A 568 12.48 -11.29 -18.99
CA THR A 568 13.71 -10.75 -19.56
C THR A 568 14.79 -10.56 -18.49
N PRO A 569 16.08 -10.76 -18.81
CA PRO A 569 17.17 -10.62 -17.85
C PRO A 569 17.32 -9.20 -17.28
N ASP A 570 16.83 -8.18 -17.99
CA ASP A 570 16.82 -6.79 -17.56
C ASP A 570 15.61 -6.44 -16.69
N PHE A 571 14.74 -7.42 -16.34
CA PHE A 571 13.51 -7.27 -15.54
C PHE A 571 12.47 -6.33 -16.13
N ARG A 572 12.55 -6.06 -17.42
CA ARG A 572 11.65 -5.16 -18.14
C ARG A 572 10.27 -5.78 -18.39
N VAL A 573 10.24 -7.06 -18.69
CA VAL A 573 8.98 -7.77 -18.96
C VAL A 573 8.59 -8.62 -17.76
N GLU A 574 7.42 -8.31 -17.21
CA GLU A 574 6.84 -9.02 -16.07
C GLU A 574 5.65 -9.87 -16.50
N HIS A 575 5.52 -11.02 -15.88
CA HIS A 575 4.42 -11.96 -16.03
C HIS A 575 3.83 -12.30 -14.67
N VAL A 576 2.53 -12.13 -14.53
CA VAL A 576 1.78 -12.42 -13.30
C VAL A 576 0.58 -13.29 -13.64
N VAL A 577 0.28 -14.25 -12.78
CA VAL A 577 -0.94 -15.06 -12.84
C VAL A 577 -1.72 -14.90 -11.54
N PHE A 578 -2.98 -14.52 -11.67
CA PHE A 578 -3.91 -14.44 -10.56
C PHE A 578 -4.88 -15.62 -10.64
N GLY A 579 -4.97 -16.39 -9.54
CA GLY A 579 -5.71 -17.65 -9.55
C GLY A 579 -5.15 -18.64 -10.57
N GLU A 580 -6.02 -19.26 -11.37
CA GLU A 580 -5.66 -20.19 -12.42
C GLU A 580 -5.79 -19.58 -13.82
N ASP A 581 -6.67 -18.58 -13.97
CA ASP A 581 -7.22 -18.19 -15.27
C ASP A 581 -6.85 -16.77 -15.70
N VAL A 582 -6.35 -15.89 -14.82
CA VAL A 582 -6.02 -14.52 -15.20
C VAL A 582 -4.53 -14.38 -15.41
N ASN A 583 -4.15 -14.25 -16.67
CA ASN A 583 -2.76 -14.13 -17.11
C ASN A 583 -2.47 -12.70 -17.55
N VAL A 584 -1.39 -12.13 -17.03
CA VAL A 584 -1.00 -10.74 -17.27
C VAL A 584 0.46 -10.66 -17.64
N VAL A 585 0.77 -10.03 -18.78
CA VAL A 585 2.14 -9.74 -19.19
C VAL A 585 2.26 -8.25 -19.49
N VAL A 586 3.32 -7.61 -18.99
CA VAL A 586 3.60 -6.20 -19.23
C VAL A 586 5.04 -6.00 -19.71
N ASN A 587 5.23 -5.03 -20.61
CA ASN A 587 6.52 -4.60 -21.11
C ASN A 587 6.78 -3.17 -20.62
N LYS A 588 7.59 -3.00 -19.58
CA LYS A 588 7.94 -1.71 -19.00
C LYS A 588 9.00 -0.99 -19.81
N ALA A 589 8.86 0.30 -20.02
CA ALA A 589 9.90 1.13 -20.66
C ALA A 589 10.75 1.85 -19.60
N SER A 590 10.11 2.30 -18.53
CA SER A 590 10.77 2.80 -17.32
C SER A 590 10.42 1.91 -16.14
N GLY A 591 11.33 1.80 -15.20
CA GLY A 591 11.20 0.95 -14.03
C GLY A 591 11.02 1.76 -12.75
N GLU A 592 10.98 1.00 -11.68
CA GLU A 592 10.99 1.52 -10.33
C GLU A 592 12.21 2.44 -10.15
N PHE A 593 12.05 3.45 -9.29
CA PHE A 593 13.11 4.40 -8.94
C PHE A 593 13.66 5.20 -10.12
N GLY A 594 12.88 5.34 -11.21
CA GLY A 594 13.29 6.11 -12.38
C GLY A 594 14.26 5.41 -13.33
N ARG A 595 14.50 4.12 -13.15
CA ARG A 595 15.30 3.33 -14.10
C ARG A 595 14.68 3.33 -15.49
N ILE A 596 15.50 3.50 -16.51
CA ILE A 596 15.09 3.36 -17.91
C ILE A 596 15.56 1.99 -18.39
N PHE A 597 14.63 1.10 -18.73
CA PHE A 597 14.94 -0.23 -19.27
C PHE A 597 15.23 -0.22 -20.77
N GLY A 598 14.88 0.86 -21.45
CA GLY A 598 14.97 0.99 -22.89
C GLY A 598 13.63 0.75 -23.60
N TYR A 599 13.54 1.30 -24.80
CA TYR A 599 12.30 1.30 -25.60
C TYR A 599 12.36 0.19 -26.66
N LYS A 600 12.17 -1.06 -26.22
CA LYS A 600 12.21 -2.23 -27.09
C LYS A 600 10.88 -2.98 -27.06
N ASP A 601 10.40 -3.39 -28.21
CA ASP A 601 9.28 -4.30 -28.31
C ASP A 601 9.63 -5.66 -27.68
N TYR A 602 8.60 -6.37 -27.24
CA TYR A 602 8.70 -7.73 -26.74
C TYR A 602 7.67 -8.61 -27.44
N VAL A 603 8.08 -9.75 -27.91
CA VAL A 603 7.18 -10.75 -28.53
C VAL A 603 6.75 -11.74 -27.48
N TYR A 604 5.45 -11.73 -27.17
CA TYR A 604 4.80 -12.64 -26.24
C TYR A 604 3.97 -13.68 -26.99
N ASN A 605 4.10 -14.96 -26.64
CA ASN A 605 3.28 -16.03 -27.18
C ASN A 605 2.03 -16.23 -26.31
N SER A 606 0.95 -15.56 -26.68
CA SER A 606 -0.35 -15.66 -26.06
C SER A 606 -1.01 -17.01 -26.34
N LYS A 607 -1.66 -17.59 -25.33
CA LYS A 607 -2.45 -18.81 -25.50
C LYS A 607 -3.74 -18.58 -26.33
N ILE A 608 -4.23 -17.36 -26.35
CA ILE A 608 -5.49 -16.97 -27.00
C ILE A 608 -5.23 -16.40 -28.39
N ALA A 609 -4.20 -15.57 -28.55
CA ALA A 609 -3.97 -14.77 -29.76
C ALA A 609 -2.72 -15.17 -30.57
N GLY A 610 -1.95 -16.18 -30.12
CA GLY A 610 -0.68 -16.52 -30.72
C GLY A 610 0.39 -15.44 -30.45
N GLU A 611 1.14 -15.03 -31.48
CA GLU A 611 2.18 -14.01 -31.33
C GLU A 611 1.58 -12.61 -31.13
N VAL A 612 1.93 -11.97 -29.99
CA VAL A 612 1.53 -10.60 -29.63
C VAL A 612 2.79 -9.76 -29.47
N ILE A 613 2.87 -8.63 -30.17
CA ILE A 613 3.98 -7.69 -30.07
C ILE A 613 3.60 -6.60 -29.05
N LEU A 614 4.28 -6.60 -27.92
CA LEU A 614 4.10 -5.62 -26.86
C LEU A 614 5.13 -4.48 -27.03
N PRO A 615 4.70 -3.28 -27.39
CA PRO A 615 5.58 -2.12 -27.43
C PRO A 615 6.01 -1.74 -25.99
N PRO A 616 6.93 -0.78 -25.82
CA PRO A 616 7.15 -0.13 -24.53
C PRO A 616 5.82 0.35 -23.94
N TYR A 617 5.58 0.08 -22.65
CA TYR A 617 4.28 0.21 -21.97
C TYR A 617 3.14 -0.63 -22.57
N GLY A 618 3.50 -1.64 -23.38
CA GLY A 618 2.54 -2.63 -23.85
C GLY A 618 2.19 -3.63 -22.78
N PHE A 619 0.98 -4.16 -22.87
CA PHE A 619 0.51 -5.19 -21.95
C PHE A 619 -0.51 -6.10 -22.64
N VAL A 620 -0.72 -7.25 -22.03
CA VAL A 620 -1.82 -8.15 -22.33
C VAL A 620 -2.41 -8.69 -21.02
N ILE A 621 -3.73 -8.71 -20.93
CA ILE A 621 -4.53 -9.34 -19.89
C ILE A 621 -5.40 -10.36 -20.56
N GLU A 622 -5.30 -11.62 -20.13
CA GLU A 622 -6.07 -12.74 -20.68
C GLU A 622 -6.80 -13.45 -19.56
N SER A 623 -8.11 -13.51 -19.67
CA SER A 623 -8.97 -14.36 -18.83
C SER A 623 -10.16 -14.85 -19.65
N PRO A 624 -10.91 -15.85 -19.18
CA PRO A 624 -12.11 -16.29 -19.87
C PRO A 624 -13.15 -15.19 -20.07
N THR A 625 -13.27 -14.28 -19.10
CA THR A 625 -14.33 -13.27 -19.07
C THR A 625 -13.86 -11.84 -19.36
N PHE A 626 -12.54 -11.62 -19.45
CA PHE A 626 -11.96 -10.29 -19.71
C PHE A 626 -10.67 -10.41 -20.50
N ILE A 627 -10.56 -9.69 -21.60
CA ILE A 627 -9.36 -9.54 -22.39
C ILE A 627 -9.10 -8.05 -22.56
N ALA A 628 -7.84 -7.65 -22.32
CA ALA A 628 -7.39 -6.30 -22.60
C ALA A 628 -5.94 -6.33 -23.10
N PHE A 629 -5.59 -5.44 -24.02
CA PHE A 629 -4.22 -5.31 -24.47
C PHE A 629 -3.88 -3.91 -24.96
N HIS A 630 -2.62 -3.55 -24.86
CA HIS A 630 -1.97 -2.47 -25.59
C HIS A 630 -0.82 -3.07 -26.38
N ALA A 631 -1.03 -3.26 -27.67
CA ALA A 631 -0.14 -4.08 -28.50
C ALA A 631 -0.05 -3.58 -29.95
N LEU A 632 1.01 -3.97 -30.64
CA LEU A 632 1.23 -3.77 -32.08
C LEU A 632 0.70 -4.93 -32.93
N SER A 633 0.31 -6.04 -32.30
CA SER A 633 -0.35 -7.15 -33.00
C SER A 633 -1.26 -7.93 -32.08
N TRP A 634 -2.33 -8.50 -32.64
CA TRP A 634 -3.25 -9.40 -31.96
C TRP A 634 -3.90 -10.37 -32.93
N ASN A 635 -3.89 -11.67 -32.63
CA ASN A 635 -4.54 -12.72 -33.42
C ASN A 635 -4.16 -12.66 -34.92
N GLY A 636 -2.87 -12.51 -35.21
CA GLY A 636 -2.33 -12.46 -36.57
C GLY A 636 -2.49 -11.10 -37.29
N VAL A 637 -3.23 -10.15 -36.72
CA VAL A 637 -3.37 -8.80 -37.28
C VAL A 637 -2.28 -7.90 -36.72
N LYS A 638 -1.54 -7.21 -37.59
CA LYS A 638 -0.54 -6.19 -37.24
C LYS A 638 -1.15 -4.79 -37.35
N TYR A 639 -0.78 -3.92 -36.43
CA TYR A 639 -1.24 -2.53 -36.38
C TYR A 639 -0.09 -1.57 -36.68
N GLU A 640 -0.35 -0.49 -37.39
CA GLU A 640 0.64 0.58 -37.65
C GLU A 640 1.07 1.32 -36.38
N LYS A 641 0.16 1.44 -35.42
CA LYS A 641 0.37 2.05 -34.10
C LYS A 641 -0.17 1.11 -33.02
N PRO A 642 0.38 1.16 -31.80
CA PRO A 642 -0.16 0.37 -30.71
C PRO A 642 -1.65 0.64 -30.48
N VAL A 643 -2.42 -0.41 -30.31
CA VAL A 643 -3.87 -0.37 -30.10
C VAL A 643 -4.19 -0.73 -28.67
N LEU A 644 -4.99 0.11 -28.00
CA LEU A 644 -5.62 -0.23 -26.73
C LEU A 644 -6.98 -0.87 -27.00
N PHE A 645 -7.18 -2.07 -26.49
CA PHE A 645 -8.41 -2.83 -26.65
C PHE A 645 -8.85 -3.42 -25.32
N THR A 646 -10.16 -3.40 -25.04
CA THR A 646 -10.76 -4.12 -23.93
C THR A 646 -12.06 -4.78 -24.35
N ILE A 647 -12.30 -5.97 -23.83
CA ILE A 647 -13.58 -6.67 -23.95
C ILE A 647 -13.86 -7.45 -22.67
N ARG A 648 -15.06 -7.30 -22.11
CA ARG A 648 -15.48 -8.05 -20.93
C ARG A 648 -16.85 -8.68 -21.13
N SER A 649 -17.02 -9.84 -20.53
CA SER A 649 -18.31 -10.51 -20.42
C SER A 649 -19.15 -9.84 -19.33
N LEU A 650 -20.42 -9.60 -19.59
CA LEU A 650 -21.38 -9.07 -18.61
C LEU A 650 -22.27 -10.17 -17.99
N ASP A 651 -22.30 -11.35 -18.60
CA ASP A 651 -23.11 -12.50 -18.17
C ASP A 651 -22.28 -13.62 -17.52
N GLY A 652 -20.96 -13.39 -17.36
CA GLY A 652 -20.03 -14.34 -16.75
C GLY A 652 -19.62 -15.50 -17.64
N LYS A 653 -20.10 -15.58 -18.88
CA LYS A 653 -19.66 -16.59 -19.85
C LYS A 653 -18.30 -16.22 -20.47
N PRO A 654 -17.54 -17.19 -20.96
CA PRO A 654 -16.33 -16.90 -21.71
C PRO A 654 -16.60 -15.95 -22.90
N VAL A 655 -15.69 -14.99 -23.10
CA VAL A 655 -15.78 -14.04 -24.22
C VAL A 655 -15.84 -14.77 -25.57
N SER A 656 -15.17 -15.92 -25.70
CA SER A 656 -15.19 -16.77 -26.90
C SER A 656 -16.56 -17.39 -27.20
N GLU A 657 -17.41 -17.55 -26.21
CA GLU A 657 -18.76 -18.14 -26.33
C GLU A 657 -19.84 -17.07 -26.46
N SER A 658 -19.51 -15.82 -26.14
CA SER A 658 -20.45 -14.73 -26.16
C SER A 658 -20.69 -14.26 -27.58
N ARG A 659 -21.92 -14.35 -28.07
CA ARG A 659 -22.31 -13.75 -29.35
C ARG A 659 -22.27 -12.22 -29.22
N ILE A 660 -21.58 -11.56 -30.12
CA ILE A 660 -21.63 -10.10 -30.26
C ILE A 660 -23.01 -9.73 -30.80
N THR A 661 -24.01 -9.69 -29.93
CA THR A 661 -25.33 -9.17 -30.25
C THR A 661 -25.40 -7.73 -29.75
N LYS A 662 -26.14 -6.88 -30.47
CA LYS A 662 -26.34 -5.45 -30.14
C LYS A 662 -26.99 -5.22 -28.76
N ASN A 663 -27.38 -6.27 -28.06
CA ASN A 663 -28.11 -6.23 -26.79
C ASN A 663 -27.34 -6.93 -25.67
N LYS A 664 -26.72 -6.14 -24.80
CA LYS A 664 -26.48 -6.38 -23.36
C LYS A 664 -25.41 -7.35 -22.90
N SER A 665 -24.68 -8.11 -23.72
CA SER A 665 -23.68 -9.08 -23.25
C SER A 665 -22.25 -8.50 -23.09
N PHE A 666 -21.96 -7.32 -23.65
CA PHE A 666 -20.65 -6.68 -23.61
C PHE A 666 -20.78 -5.22 -23.19
N SER A 667 -19.94 -4.77 -22.26
CA SER A 667 -20.01 -3.40 -21.81
C SER A 667 -19.41 -2.42 -22.82
N TRP A 668 -18.41 -2.81 -23.59
CA TRP A 668 -17.79 -1.97 -24.62
C TRP A 668 -17.01 -2.83 -25.59
N ILE A 669 -17.25 -2.65 -26.91
CA ILE A 669 -16.41 -3.15 -27.98
C ILE A 669 -15.68 -1.97 -28.58
N TRP A 670 -14.37 -1.94 -28.47
CA TRP A 670 -13.53 -1.09 -29.25
C TRP A 670 -13.46 -1.69 -30.66
N ARG A 671 -14.20 -1.12 -31.59
CA ARG A 671 -14.04 -1.46 -32.99
C ARG A 671 -12.87 -0.69 -33.56
N VAL A 672 -11.75 -1.36 -33.77
CA VAL A 672 -10.78 -0.88 -34.76
C VAL A 672 -11.50 -0.95 -36.11
N LYS A 673 -11.85 0.16 -36.71
CA LYS A 673 -12.23 0.19 -38.13
C LYS A 673 -10.95 -0.14 -38.89
N ASN A 674 -10.87 -1.36 -39.47
CA ASN A 674 -9.94 -1.60 -40.55
C ASN A 674 -10.25 -0.55 -41.62
N LYS A 675 -9.33 0.36 -41.86
CA LYS A 675 -9.30 1.07 -43.15
C LYS A 675 -8.90 0.04 -44.19
N ASN A 676 -9.87 -0.47 -45.00
CA ASN A 676 -9.57 -1.04 -46.29
C ASN A 676 -8.91 0.02 -47.15
#